data_d79772fd5a6f991b0d150c5de511916c
#
_entry.id   d79772fd5a6f991b0d150c5de511916c
#
_cell.length_a   1.000
_cell.length_b   1.000
_cell.length_c   1.000
_cell.angle_alpha   90.00
_cell.angle_beta   90.00
_cell.angle_gamma   90.00
#
_symmetry.space_group_name_H-M   'P 1'
#
loop_
_entity.id
_entity.type
_entity.pdbx_description
1 polymer ?
#
loop_
_entity_poly.entity_id
_entity_poly.type
_entity_poly.pdbx_seq_one_letter_code
_entity_poly.pdbx_strand_id
1 'polypeptide(L)'
;MPAELLLLLIVAFASPSCQVLSSLRMAAILDDQTVCGRGERLALALAREQINGIIEVPAKARVEVDIFELQRDSQYETTDTMCQILPKGVVSVLGPSSSPASASTVSHICGEKEIPHVKVGPEETPRLQYLRFASVSLYPSNEDVSLAVSRILKSFNYPSASLICAKAECLLRLEELVRGFLISKETLSVRMLDDSQDPTPLLKEIRDDKVSTIIIDANASISHLILRKASELGMTSAFYKYILTTMDFPILHLDGIVEDSSNILGFSMFNTSHPFYPEFVRSLNMSWRENCEASTYPGPALSAALMFDAVHVVVSAVRELNRSQEIGVKPLACTSANIWPHGTSLMNYLRMVEYDGLTGRVEFNSKGQRTNYTLRILEKSRQGHREIGVWYSNRTLAMNSTTLDINLSQTLANKTLVVTTILENPYVMRRPNFQALSGNERFEGFCVDMLRELAQLLRFRYRLRLVEDGLYGAPEPNGSWTGMVGELINRKADLAVAAFTITAERKKXXXXXXXXXXXXXXXXXXXXXGRKPGYFSFLDPFSPAVWLFMLLAYLAVSCVLFLAARLSPYEWYNPHPCLRARPHILENQYTLGNSLWFPVGGFMQQGSEIMPRALSTRCVSGVXXXXXXXXXXXXXXXXXXXXXXXXXXXXXXXXXXXXXXXXXXXXXXXXXXXXXXXXNSRYQTYQRMWNYMQSKQPSVFVKSTEEGIARVLNSRYAFLLESTMNEYHRRLNCNLTQIGGLLDTKGYGIGMPL
;
A
#
# COMPACT_ATOMS: atom_id res chain seq x y z
N MET A 1 -31.68 75.23 -8.24
CA MET A 1 -32.22 73.92 -8.45
C MET A 1 -31.19 72.90 -8.87
N PRO A 2 -30.41 73.11 -9.91
CA PRO A 2 -29.38 72.14 -10.26
C PRO A 2 -28.35 71.88 -9.18
N ALA A 3 -27.95 72.90 -8.43
CA ALA A 3 -26.96 72.72 -7.36
C ALA A 3 -27.51 71.94 -6.19
N GLU A 4 -28.79 72.11 -5.85
CA GLU A 4 -29.43 71.42 -4.76
C GLU A 4 -29.62 69.92 -5.15
N LEU A 5 -29.98 69.66 -6.41
CA LEU A 5 -30.13 68.31 -6.91
C LEU A 5 -28.77 67.58 -6.93
N LEU A 6 -27.73 68.29 -7.34
CA LEU A 6 -26.36 67.72 -7.35
C LEU A 6 -25.90 67.41 -5.92
N LEU A 7 -26.20 68.29 -4.98
CA LEU A 7 -25.86 68.07 -3.57
C LEU A 7 -26.61 66.88 -3.01
N LEU A 8 -27.91 66.72 -3.35
CA LEU A 8 -28.69 65.61 -2.93
C LEU A 8 -28.17 64.32 -3.54
N LEU A 9 -27.77 64.36 -4.82
CA LEU A 9 -27.16 63.20 -5.48
C LEU A 9 -25.84 62.82 -4.85
N ILE A 10 -25.00 63.83 -4.52
CA ILE A 10 -23.72 63.58 -3.85
C ILE A 10 -23.95 62.99 -2.48
N VAL A 11 -24.91 63.51 -1.71
CA VAL A 11 -25.26 62.98 -0.40
C VAL A 11 -25.83 61.57 -0.52
N ALA A 12 -26.70 61.35 -1.53
CA ALA A 12 -27.31 60.04 -1.74
C ALA A 12 -26.27 59.02 -2.16
N PHE A 13 -25.26 59.39 -2.97
CA PHE A 13 -24.19 58.48 -3.36
C PHE A 13 -23.15 58.33 -2.29
N ALA A 14 -22.94 59.35 -1.46
CA ALA A 14 -21.93 59.33 -0.41
C ALA A 14 -22.40 58.56 0.84
N SER A 15 -23.70 58.63 1.16
CA SER A 15 -24.16 58.17 2.45
C SER A 15 -24.18 56.63 2.63
N PRO A 16 -24.48 55.78 1.63
CA PRO A 16 -24.53 54.33 1.93
C PRO A 16 -23.25 53.58 1.65
N SER A 17 -22.27 54.13 0.95
CA SER A 17 -21.22 53.29 0.37
C SER A 17 -19.89 53.32 1.08
N CYS A 18 -19.63 54.29 2.00
CA CYS A 18 -18.31 54.36 2.64
C CYS A 18 -18.43 54.66 4.13
N GLN A 19 -18.82 53.64 4.88
CA GLN A 19 -18.62 53.73 6.31
C GLN A 19 -17.16 53.38 6.59
N VAL A 20 -16.39 54.39 7.00
CA VAL A 20 -15.01 54.18 7.41
C VAL A 20 -15.03 53.20 8.58
N LEU A 21 -14.12 52.25 8.55
CA LEU A 21 -14.06 51.23 9.58
C LEU A 21 -13.73 51.88 10.93
N SER A 22 -14.74 52.00 11.80
CA SER A 22 -14.51 52.49 13.16
C SER A 22 -13.97 51.36 14.05
N SER A 23 -14.25 50.11 13.70
CA SER A 23 -13.70 48.99 14.40
C SER A 23 -13.55 47.84 13.39
N LEU A 24 -12.45 47.10 13.55
CA LEU A 24 -12.17 45.94 12.73
C LEU A 24 -12.75 44.71 13.44
N ARG A 25 -13.88 44.22 12.94
CA ARG A 25 -14.58 43.12 13.56
C ARG A 25 -14.23 41.81 12.90
N MET A 26 -13.86 40.81 13.70
CA MET A 26 -13.67 39.48 13.30
C MET A 26 -14.62 38.57 14.10
N ALA A 27 -15.06 37.49 13.52
CA ALA A 27 -15.88 36.51 14.22
C ALA A 27 -15.03 35.24 14.45
N ALA A 28 -14.94 34.84 15.69
CA ALA A 28 -14.25 33.61 16.06
C ALA A 28 -15.28 32.58 16.48
N ILE A 29 -15.28 31.44 15.84
CA ILE A 29 -16.19 30.34 16.15
C ILE A 29 -15.41 29.32 16.99
N LEU A 30 -15.85 29.11 18.23
CA LEU A 30 -15.19 28.20 19.16
C LEU A 30 -16.09 26.99 19.40
N ASP A 31 -15.48 25.83 19.35
CA ASP A 31 -16.14 24.59 19.73
C ASP A 31 -15.65 24.08 21.08
N ASP A 32 -14.91 24.90 21.81
CA ASP A 32 -14.45 24.65 23.15
C ASP A 32 -15.39 25.32 24.14
N GLN A 33 -16.13 24.51 24.90
CA GLN A 33 -17.24 25.03 25.69
C GLN A 33 -16.86 25.48 27.11
N THR A 34 -15.62 25.22 27.53
CA THR A 34 -15.24 25.47 28.90
C THR A 34 -14.05 26.44 29.00
N VAL A 35 -14.00 27.20 30.08
CA VAL A 35 -12.84 28.03 30.37
C VAL A 35 -11.61 27.17 30.64
N CYS A 36 -11.83 25.95 31.14
CA CYS A 36 -10.77 24.99 31.40
C CYS A 36 -10.44 24.15 30.18
N GLY A 37 -10.74 24.65 29.01
CA GLY A 37 -10.43 23.98 27.75
C GLY A 37 -9.09 24.39 27.18
N ARG A 38 -9.08 24.63 25.88
CA ARG A 38 -7.84 24.88 25.16
C ARG A 38 -7.31 26.30 25.28
N GLY A 39 -8.08 27.20 25.88
CA GLY A 39 -7.62 28.56 26.09
C GLY A 39 -7.76 29.47 24.89
N GLU A 40 -8.60 29.14 23.93
CA GLU A 40 -8.74 29.92 22.71
C GLU A 40 -9.32 31.29 22.97
N ARG A 41 -10.26 31.40 23.92
CA ARG A 41 -10.85 32.72 24.28
C ARG A 41 -9.80 33.67 24.80
N LEU A 42 -8.94 33.21 25.72
CA LEU A 42 -7.92 34.06 26.29
C LEU A 42 -6.87 34.41 25.25
N ALA A 43 -6.57 33.47 24.32
CA ALA A 43 -5.62 33.77 23.26
C ALA A 43 -6.15 34.88 22.35
N LEU A 44 -7.44 34.83 22.03
CA LEU A 44 -8.06 35.89 21.22
C LEU A 44 -8.05 37.21 21.96
N ALA A 45 -8.34 37.21 23.27
CA ALA A 45 -8.30 38.44 24.07
C ALA A 45 -6.90 38.98 24.15
N LEU A 46 -5.88 38.15 24.33
CA LEU A 46 -4.49 38.59 24.37
C LEU A 46 -4.05 39.20 23.05
N ALA A 47 -4.44 38.59 21.95
CA ALA A 47 -4.11 39.15 20.61
C ALA A 47 -4.77 40.46 20.40
N ARG A 48 -6.04 40.59 20.80
CA ARG A 48 -6.76 41.85 20.68
C ARG A 48 -6.11 42.93 21.52
N GLU A 49 -5.76 42.64 22.77
CA GLU A 49 -5.13 43.62 23.65
C GLU A 49 -3.76 44.06 23.15
N GLN A 50 -2.97 43.07 22.64
CA GLN A 50 -1.65 43.39 22.12
C GLN A 50 -1.74 44.33 20.91
N ILE A 51 -2.67 44.02 19.98
CA ILE A 51 -2.82 44.84 18.79
C ILE A 51 -3.34 46.25 19.15
N ASN A 52 -4.35 46.31 20.03
CA ASN A 52 -4.92 47.59 20.42
C ASN A 52 -3.93 48.45 21.23
N GLY A 53 -3.02 47.80 21.98
CA GLY A 53 -1.99 48.51 22.71
C GLY A 53 -0.91 49.10 21.81
N ILE A 54 -0.66 48.49 20.65
CA ILE A 54 0.32 49.03 19.70
C ILE A 54 -0.26 50.18 18.89
N ILE A 55 -1.58 50.19 18.64
CA ILE A 55 -2.23 51.24 17.88
C ILE A 55 -2.29 52.50 18.74
N GLU A 56 -1.63 53.54 18.25
CA GLU A 56 -1.57 54.83 18.97
C GLU A 56 -2.84 55.63 18.74
N VAL A 57 -3.21 56.40 19.76
CA VAL A 57 -4.34 57.32 19.69
C VAL A 57 -3.91 58.57 18.93
N PRO A 58 -4.69 59.09 17.98
CA PRO A 58 -6.03 58.65 17.56
C PRO A 58 -5.99 57.51 16.57
N ALA A 59 -6.32 56.35 17.04
CA ALA A 59 -6.35 55.19 16.21
C ALA A 59 -7.55 55.24 15.25
N LYS A 60 -7.32 54.77 14.03
CA LYS A 60 -8.37 54.79 13.04
C LYS A 60 -9.36 53.64 13.23
N ALA A 61 -8.93 52.49 13.76
CA ALA A 61 -9.83 51.40 14.03
C ALA A 61 -9.27 50.51 15.12
N ARG A 62 -10.13 50.09 16.02
CA ARG A 62 -9.79 49.12 17.04
C ARG A 62 -10.18 47.74 16.59
N VAL A 63 -9.42 46.74 17.03
CA VAL A 63 -9.71 45.36 16.72
C VAL A 63 -10.71 44.81 17.74
N GLU A 64 -11.79 44.21 17.24
CA GLU A 64 -12.80 43.55 18.04
C GLU A 64 -12.98 42.14 17.53
N VAL A 65 -12.98 41.17 18.44
CA VAL A 65 -13.19 39.76 18.09
C VAL A 65 -14.45 39.32 18.80
N ASP A 66 -15.49 39.03 18.03
CA ASP A 66 -16.76 38.49 18.54
C ASP A 66 -16.67 36.99 18.59
N ILE A 67 -16.99 36.42 19.76
CA ILE A 67 -16.84 35.01 20.01
C ILE A 67 -18.21 34.35 19.92
N PHE A 68 -18.33 33.31 19.10
CA PHE A 68 -19.54 32.52 18.94
C PHE A 68 -19.21 31.07 19.27
N GLU A 69 -20.07 30.43 20.06
CA GLU A 69 -19.83 29.07 20.54
C GLU A 69 -20.72 28.07 19.82
N LEU A 70 -20.15 26.93 19.46
CA LEU A 70 -20.90 25.78 18.97
C LEU A 70 -21.05 24.78 20.10
N GLN A 71 -22.28 24.35 20.35
CA GLN A 71 -22.57 23.37 21.38
C GLN A 71 -22.34 21.95 20.90
N ARG A 72 -22.47 21.73 19.62
CA ARG A 72 -22.33 20.40 19.01
C ARG A 72 -21.59 20.50 17.70
N ASP A 73 -21.03 19.38 17.25
CA ASP A 73 -20.48 19.28 15.90
C ASP A 73 -21.62 19.01 14.92
N SER A 74 -22.34 20.08 14.58
CA SER A 74 -23.55 20.03 13.78
C SER A 74 -23.48 21.06 12.67
N GLN A 75 -23.73 20.65 11.45
CA GLN A 75 -23.76 21.57 10.32
C GLN A 75 -24.91 22.55 10.41
N TYR A 76 -26.05 22.10 10.95
CA TYR A 76 -27.20 22.98 11.12
C TYR A 76 -26.89 24.08 12.12
N GLU A 77 -26.32 23.74 13.27
CA GLU A 77 -25.95 24.74 14.28
C GLU A 77 -24.89 25.71 13.75
N THR A 78 -23.95 25.21 12.98
CA THR A 78 -22.92 26.03 12.36
C THR A 78 -23.52 27.01 11.35
N THR A 79 -24.46 26.54 10.55
CA THR A 79 -25.15 27.40 9.58
C THR A 79 -25.96 28.49 10.29
N ASP A 80 -26.66 28.12 11.38
CA ASP A 80 -27.42 29.10 12.16
C ASP A 80 -26.51 30.13 12.76
N THR A 81 -25.35 29.72 13.28
CA THR A 81 -24.36 30.63 13.84
C THR A 81 -23.81 31.58 12.78
N MET A 82 -23.53 31.06 11.59
CA MET A 82 -23.07 31.91 10.49
C MET A 82 -24.11 32.92 10.08
N CYS A 83 -25.39 32.54 10.12
CA CYS A 83 -26.46 33.49 9.80
C CYS A 83 -26.65 34.56 10.87
N GLN A 84 -26.12 34.29 12.07
CA GLN A 84 -26.06 35.31 13.12
C GLN A 84 -24.82 36.20 12.96
N ILE A 85 -23.76 35.69 12.39
CA ILE A 85 -22.49 36.42 12.22
C ILE A 85 -22.57 37.41 11.06
N LEU A 86 -23.16 36.99 9.95
CA LEU A 86 -23.13 37.77 8.71
C LEU A 86 -23.73 39.16 8.84
N PRO A 87 -24.89 39.37 9.54
CA PRO A 87 -25.45 40.71 9.66
C PRO A 87 -24.61 41.68 10.47
N LYS A 88 -23.64 41.21 11.25
CA LYS A 88 -22.82 42.09 12.07
C LYS A 88 -21.72 42.77 11.28
N GLY A 89 -21.44 42.33 10.05
CA GLY A 89 -20.44 42.94 9.19
C GLY A 89 -19.02 42.66 9.65
N VAL A 90 -18.60 41.41 9.48
CA VAL A 90 -17.25 40.98 9.87
C VAL A 90 -16.31 41.01 8.68
N VAL A 91 -15.04 41.26 8.91
CA VAL A 91 -14.02 41.21 7.84
C VAL A 91 -13.44 39.82 7.66
N SER A 92 -13.53 38.97 8.67
CA SER A 92 -12.99 37.63 8.57
C SER A 92 -13.66 36.73 9.60
N VAL A 93 -13.64 35.40 9.34
CA VAL A 93 -14.14 34.42 10.27
C VAL A 93 -12.98 33.48 10.60
N LEU A 94 -12.78 33.21 11.91
CA LEU A 94 -11.71 32.35 12.41
C LEU A 94 -12.31 31.08 13.01
N GLY A 95 -11.70 29.93 12.71
CA GLY A 95 -12.11 28.66 13.29
C GLY A 95 -13.25 28.00 12.57
N PRO A 96 -13.87 26.99 13.14
CA PRO A 96 -13.54 26.30 14.40
C PRO A 96 -12.29 25.44 14.29
N SER A 97 -11.76 24.99 15.43
CA SER A 97 -10.45 24.36 15.45
C SER A 97 -10.50 22.83 15.53
N SER A 98 -11.60 22.23 15.96
CA SER A 98 -11.62 20.77 16.16
C SER A 98 -12.77 20.06 15.47
N SER A 99 -13.66 20.76 14.79
CA SER A 99 -14.83 20.17 14.13
C SER A 99 -14.70 20.31 12.62
N PRO A 100 -14.24 19.26 11.91
CA PRO A 100 -14.05 19.38 10.45
C PRO A 100 -15.36 19.64 9.69
N ALA A 101 -16.47 19.06 10.12
CA ALA A 101 -17.76 19.30 9.47
C ALA A 101 -18.19 20.76 9.62
N SER A 102 -18.01 21.32 10.81
CA SER A 102 -18.33 22.73 11.04
C SER A 102 -17.38 23.63 10.26
N ALA A 103 -16.09 23.31 10.21
CA ALA A 103 -15.12 24.08 9.44
C ALA A 103 -15.46 24.07 7.95
N SER A 104 -15.88 22.94 7.43
CA SER A 104 -16.29 22.82 6.03
C SER A 104 -17.52 23.67 5.75
N THR A 105 -18.50 23.67 6.66
CA THR A 105 -19.71 24.49 6.51
C THR A 105 -19.36 25.98 6.52
N VAL A 106 -18.49 26.38 7.43
CA VAL A 106 -18.06 27.79 7.51
C VAL A 106 -17.34 28.19 6.23
N SER A 107 -16.46 27.30 5.70
CA SER A 107 -15.75 27.59 4.45
C SER A 107 -16.72 27.76 3.27
N HIS A 108 -17.75 26.92 3.19
CA HIS A 108 -18.73 27.05 2.12
C HIS A 108 -19.49 28.34 2.18
N ILE A 109 -19.95 28.72 3.38
CA ILE A 109 -20.73 29.94 3.55
C ILE A 109 -19.84 31.17 3.30
N CYS A 110 -18.61 31.16 3.81
CA CYS A 110 -17.68 32.25 3.58
C CYS A 110 -17.30 32.37 2.11
N GLY A 111 -17.18 31.24 1.41
CA GLY A 111 -16.91 31.25 -0.01
C GLY A 111 -18.04 31.87 -0.81
N GLU A 112 -19.28 31.58 -0.44
CA GLU A 112 -20.44 32.16 -1.11
C GLU A 112 -20.56 33.67 -0.88
N LYS A 113 -20.23 34.11 0.34
CA LYS A 113 -20.34 35.55 0.69
C LYS A 113 -19.03 36.29 0.47
N GLU A 114 -17.99 35.61 0.06
CA GLU A 114 -16.65 36.15 -0.19
C GLU A 114 -16.08 36.87 1.03
N ILE A 115 -16.20 36.23 2.18
CA ILE A 115 -15.59 36.68 3.42
C ILE A 115 -14.39 35.78 3.69
N PRO A 116 -13.20 36.30 3.92
CA PRO A 116 -12.04 35.44 4.18
C PRO A 116 -12.23 34.55 5.41
N HIS A 117 -11.94 33.29 5.26
CA HIS A 117 -11.99 32.31 6.34
C HIS A 117 -10.58 31.83 6.65
N VAL A 118 -10.16 32.00 7.90
CA VAL A 118 -8.86 31.54 8.36
C VAL A 118 -9.10 30.25 9.15
N LYS A 119 -8.62 29.15 8.63
CA LYS A 119 -8.76 27.84 9.26
C LYS A 119 -7.65 27.65 10.28
N VAL A 120 -8.01 27.22 11.47
CA VAL A 120 -7.03 26.93 12.54
C VAL A 120 -7.07 25.48 12.98
N GLY A 121 -7.85 24.66 12.31
CA GLY A 121 -7.95 23.23 12.61
C GLY A 121 -7.46 22.36 11.46
N PRO A 122 -7.50 21.04 11.66
CA PRO A 122 -7.06 20.13 10.61
C PRO A 122 -7.85 20.29 9.32
N GLU A 123 -7.19 20.01 8.21
CA GLU A 123 -7.77 20.10 6.88
C GLU A 123 -8.93 19.11 6.73
N GLU A 124 -10.00 19.51 6.07
CA GLU A 124 -11.13 18.62 5.83
C GLU A 124 -10.77 17.50 4.84
N THR A 125 -11.39 16.34 5.00
CA THR A 125 -11.27 15.24 4.07
C THR A 125 -12.65 14.77 3.64
N PRO A 126 -12.88 14.51 2.34
CA PRO A 126 -11.99 14.80 1.22
C PRO A 126 -11.86 16.30 0.97
N ARG A 127 -10.72 16.69 0.41
CA ARG A 127 -10.48 18.10 0.14
C ARG A 127 -11.42 18.59 -0.96
N LEU A 128 -12.10 19.70 -0.68
CA LEU A 128 -13.06 20.25 -1.62
C LEU A 128 -12.34 21.11 -2.65
N GLN A 129 -12.44 20.70 -3.92
CA GLN A 129 -11.75 21.39 -5.01
C GLN A 129 -12.59 22.47 -5.68
N TYR A 130 -13.88 22.56 -5.34
CA TYR A 130 -14.82 23.41 -6.04
C TYR A 130 -15.20 24.65 -5.26
N LEU A 131 -14.44 25.01 -4.22
CA LEU A 131 -14.70 26.22 -3.48
C LEU A 131 -14.42 27.43 -4.37
N ARG A 132 -15.42 28.25 -4.53
CA ARG A 132 -15.34 29.46 -5.34
C ARG A 132 -14.34 30.46 -4.76
N PHE A 133 -14.24 30.51 -3.46
CA PHE A 133 -13.40 31.43 -2.72
C PHE A 133 -12.54 30.64 -1.76
N ALA A 134 -11.24 30.62 -2.00
CA ALA A 134 -10.33 29.78 -1.20
C ALA A 134 -10.10 30.42 0.16
N SER A 135 -10.04 29.58 1.19
CA SER A 135 -9.67 30.03 2.53
C SER A 135 -8.18 29.77 2.75
N VAL A 136 -7.62 30.43 3.77
CA VAL A 136 -6.23 30.18 4.17
C VAL A 136 -6.24 29.30 5.42
N SER A 137 -5.23 28.44 5.55
CA SER A 137 -5.12 27.54 6.66
C SER A 137 -3.80 27.72 7.37
N LEU A 138 -3.86 27.91 8.69
CA LEU A 138 -2.67 28.00 9.53
C LEU A 138 -2.19 26.63 10.01
N TYR A 139 -3.05 25.64 9.93
CA TYR A 139 -2.72 24.29 10.37
C TYR A 139 -1.93 23.58 9.27
N PRO A 140 -0.96 22.71 9.60
CA PRO A 140 -0.23 21.98 8.56
C PRO A 140 -1.17 21.16 7.68
N SER A 141 -0.86 21.10 6.39
CA SER A 141 -1.69 20.33 5.47
C SER A 141 -1.56 18.85 5.76
N ASN A 142 -2.59 18.09 5.36
CA ASN A 142 -2.56 16.64 5.55
C ASN A 142 -1.38 16.01 4.81
N GLU A 143 -1.06 16.53 3.64
CA GLU A 143 0.08 16.05 2.88
C GLU A 143 1.39 16.25 3.65
N ASP A 144 1.56 17.42 4.27
CA ASP A 144 2.77 17.70 5.04
C ASP A 144 2.90 16.79 6.25
N VAL A 145 1.79 16.54 6.96
CA VAL A 145 1.81 15.65 8.12
C VAL A 145 2.16 14.21 7.68
N SER A 146 1.54 13.77 6.58
CA SER A 146 1.83 12.42 6.04
C SER A 146 3.30 12.28 5.66
N LEU A 147 3.85 13.29 4.98
CA LEU A 147 5.24 13.25 4.56
C LEU A 147 6.19 13.31 5.75
N ALA A 148 5.83 14.08 6.78
CA ALA A 148 6.65 14.15 7.98
C ALA A 148 6.71 12.79 8.68
N VAL A 149 5.57 12.11 8.83
CA VAL A 149 5.53 10.79 9.43
C VAL A 149 6.33 9.78 8.58
N SER A 150 6.15 9.85 7.26
CA SER A 150 6.87 8.96 6.34
C SER A 150 8.39 9.17 6.44
N ARG A 151 8.84 10.41 6.51
CA ARG A 151 10.26 10.71 6.62
C ARG A 151 10.84 10.26 7.96
N ILE A 152 10.07 10.38 9.05
CA ILE A 152 10.51 9.89 10.35
C ILE A 152 10.68 8.37 10.30
N LEU A 153 9.73 7.66 9.70
CA LEU A 153 9.84 6.21 9.58
C LEU A 153 11.05 5.79 8.76
N LYS A 154 11.31 6.49 7.65
CA LYS A 154 12.49 6.20 6.83
C LYS A 154 13.78 6.51 7.57
N SER A 155 13.80 7.57 8.36
CA SER A 155 14.98 7.95 9.14
C SER A 155 15.36 6.87 10.15
N PHE A 156 14.38 6.18 10.70
CA PHE A 156 14.61 5.10 11.68
C PHE A 156 14.60 3.71 11.05
N ASN A 157 14.44 3.62 9.73
CA ASN A 157 14.46 2.34 8.99
C ASN A 157 13.46 1.33 9.51
N TYR A 158 12.22 1.77 9.75
CA TYR A 158 11.15 0.90 10.20
C TYR A 158 10.46 0.24 8.99
N PRO A 159 10.58 -1.10 8.85
CA PRO A 159 10.02 -1.75 7.66
C PRO A 159 8.52 -2.04 7.73
N SER A 160 7.93 -2.01 8.93
CA SER A 160 6.52 -2.28 9.08
C SER A 160 5.96 -1.42 10.20
N ALA A 161 4.67 -1.12 10.10
CA ALA A 161 4.00 -0.29 11.08
C ALA A 161 2.53 -0.66 11.17
N SER A 162 1.92 -0.32 12.30
CA SER A 162 0.47 -0.39 12.47
C SER A 162 -0.05 1.03 12.63
N LEU A 163 -1.11 1.35 11.90
CA LEU A 163 -1.77 2.65 11.98
C LEU A 163 -3.07 2.49 12.75
N ILE A 164 -3.20 3.20 13.86
CA ILE A 164 -4.43 3.24 14.65
C ILE A 164 -5.17 4.52 14.27
N CYS A 165 -6.38 4.36 13.75
CA CYS A 165 -7.20 5.47 13.28
C CYS A 165 -8.36 5.69 14.23
N ALA A 166 -8.50 6.92 14.74
CA ALA A 166 -9.67 7.27 15.55
C ALA A 166 -10.89 7.50 14.67
N LYS A 167 -10.69 7.93 13.43
CA LYS A 167 -11.78 8.19 12.49
C LYS A 167 -11.47 7.55 11.15
N ALA A 168 -12.53 7.23 10.41
CA ALA A 168 -12.38 6.52 9.13
C ALA A 168 -11.62 7.33 8.08
N GLU A 169 -11.59 8.65 8.20
CA GLU A 169 -10.91 9.51 7.22
C GLU A 169 -9.38 9.45 7.32
N CYS A 170 -8.82 8.69 8.26
CA CYS A 170 -7.38 8.67 8.45
C CYS A 170 -6.62 8.21 7.21
N LEU A 171 -7.21 7.33 6.41
CA LEU A 171 -6.56 6.88 5.17
C LEU A 171 -6.49 7.99 4.14
N LEU A 172 -7.48 8.89 4.12
CA LEU A 172 -7.43 10.07 3.25
C LEU A 172 -6.48 11.12 3.80
N ARG A 173 -6.47 11.32 5.12
CA ARG A 173 -5.57 12.28 5.74
C ARG A 173 -4.11 11.87 5.58
N LEU A 174 -3.80 10.59 5.70
CA LEU A 174 -2.43 10.07 5.63
C LEU A 174 -2.20 9.35 4.30
N GLU A 175 -2.77 9.87 3.22
CA GLU A 175 -2.69 9.25 1.90
C GLU A 175 -1.25 9.07 1.43
N GLU A 176 -0.40 10.07 1.65
CA GLU A 176 0.99 10.00 1.22
C GLU A 176 1.76 8.93 1.99
N LEU A 177 1.46 8.73 3.26
CA LEU A 177 2.07 7.67 4.06
C LEU A 177 1.65 6.30 3.54
N VAL A 178 0.35 6.11 3.30
CA VAL A 178 -0.16 4.84 2.78
C VAL A 178 0.42 4.55 1.40
N ARG A 179 0.47 5.58 0.55
CA ARG A 179 1.05 5.44 -0.79
C ARG A 179 2.52 5.05 -0.73
N GLY A 180 3.28 5.63 0.19
CA GLY A 180 4.68 5.29 0.38
C GLY A 180 4.88 3.84 0.77
N PHE A 181 4.04 3.32 1.67
CA PHE A 181 4.10 1.91 2.05
C PHE A 181 3.74 0.99 0.89
N LEU A 182 2.76 1.37 0.07
CA LEU A 182 2.39 0.57 -1.09
C LEU A 182 3.51 0.54 -2.13
N ILE A 183 4.17 1.66 -2.36
CA ILE A 183 5.25 1.75 -3.35
C ILE A 183 6.47 0.96 -2.89
N SER A 184 6.85 1.08 -1.62
CA SER A 184 8.01 0.37 -1.09
C SER A 184 7.74 -1.10 -0.79
N LYS A 185 6.47 -1.52 -0.89
CA LYS A 185 6.03 -2.89 -0.59
C LYS A 185 6.30 -3.30 0.86
N GLU A 186 6.37 -2.33 1.73
CA GLU A 186 6.48 -2.56 3.17
C GLU A 186 5.08 -2.77 3.75
N THR A 187 5.02 -3.35 4.93
CA THR A 187 3.76 -3.74 5.55
C THR A 187 3.19 -2.61 6.40
N LEU A 188 1.96 -2.22 6.11
CA LEU A 188 1.20 -1.28 6.95
C LEU A 188 -0.15 -1.90 7.27
N SER A 189 -0.39 -2.20 8.54
CA SER A 189 -1.69 -2.68 8.97
C SER A 189 -2.48 -1.50 9.53
N VAL A 190 -3.75 -1.41 9.14
CA VAL A 190 -4.61 -0.31 9.57
C VAL A 190 -5.67 -0.86 10.51
N ARG A 191 -5.78 -0.26 11.70
CA ARG A 191 -6.76 -0.65 12.71
C ARG A 191 -7.65 0.55 13.01
N MET A 192 -8.93 0.33 13.04
CA MET A 192 -9.91 1.39 13.31
C MET A 192 -10.40 1.29 14.75
N LEU A 193 -10.39 2.43 15.43
CA LEU A 193 -11.00 2.52 16.75
C LEU A 193 -12.51 2.57 16.58
N ASP A 194 -13.23 1.68 17.28
CA ASP A 194 -14.66 1.59 17.13
C ASP A 194 -15.40 2.68 17.92
N ASP A 195 -16.72 2.67 17.83
CA ASP A 195 -17.55 3.70 18.49
C ASP A 195 -17.48 3.65 20.00
N SER A 196 -17.11 2.51 20.58
CA SER A 196 -16.95 2.39 22.03
C SER A 196 -15.70 3.10 22.52
N GLN A 197 -14.77 3.40 21.62
CA GLN A 197 -13.49 4.05 21.91
C GLN A 197 -12.65 3.27 22.92
N ASP A 198 -12.82 1.94 22.94
CA ASP A 198 -11.98 1.06 23.75
C ASP A 198 -10.88 0.48 22.85
N PRO A 199 -9.62 0.87 23.06
CA PRO A 199 -8.55 0.37 22.20
C PRO A 199 -8.00 -1.00 22.60
N THR A 200 -8.53 -1.61 23.66
CA THR A 200 -7.96 -2.85 24.19
C THR A 200 -7.96 -4.00 23.16
N PRO A 201 -9.07 -4.31 22.45
CA PRO A 201 -9.02 -5.41 21.47
C PRO A 201 -8.04 -5.15 20.35
N LEU A 202 -7.99 -3.95 19.88
CA LEU A 202 -7.14 -3.53 18.78
C LEU A 202 -5.65 -3.56 19.17
N LEU A 203 -5.33 -3.12 20.39
CA LEU A 203 -3.97 -3.20 20.89
C LEU A 203 -3.52 -4.65 21.10
N LYS A 204 -4.42 -5.52 21.54
CA LYS A 204 -4.10 -6.94 21.65
C LYS A 204 -3.80 -7.57 20.29
N GLU A 205 -4.54 -7.20 19.26
CA GLU A 205 -4.25 -7.68 17.90
C GLU A 205 -2.87 -7.22 17.43
N ILE A 206 -2.52 -5.96 17.70
CA ILE A 206 -1.22 -5.43 17.29
C ILE A 206 -0.10 -6.15 18.05
N ARG A 207 -0.32 -6.40 19.34
CA ARG A 207 0.66 -7.14 20.15
C ARG A 207 0.87 -8.55 19.61
N ASP A 208 -0.21 -9.23 19.23
CA ASP A 208 -0.12 -10.59 18.69
C ASP A 208 0.57 -10.60 17.33
N ASP A 209 0.42 -9.55 16.53
CA ASP A 209 1.11 -9.42 15.25
C ASP A 209 2.59 -9.06 15.40
N LYS A 210 3.02 -8.68 16.62
CA LYS A 210 4.41 -8.35 16.93
C LYS A 210 4.96 -7.21 16.10
N VAL A 211 4.12 -6.24 15.82
CA VAL A 211 4.55 -5.01 15.13
C VAL A 211 5.09 -4.05 16.18
N SER A 212 6.30 -3.56 15.96
CA SER A 212 6.97 -2.71 16.94
C SER A 212 6.72 -1.23 16.74
N THR A 213 6.33 -0.80 15.56
CA THR A 213 6.10 0.61 15.25
C THR A 213 4.60 0.86 15.12
N ILE A 214 4.08 1.80 15.90
CA ILE A 214 2.66 2.10 15.95
C ILE A 214 2.49 3.60 15.69
N ILE A 215 1.66 3.94 14.70
CA ILE A 215 1.31 5.31 14.36
C ILE A 215 -0.11 5.55 14.85
N ILE A 216 -0.30 6.56 15.71
CA ILE A 216 -1.61 6.89 16.26
C ILE A 216 -2.09 8.19 15.61
N ASP A 217 -3.18 8.12 14.86
CA ASP A 217 -3.82 9.26 14.23
C ASP A 217 -5.08 9.60 15.01
N ALA A 218 -4.93 10.43 16.04
CA ALA A 218 -6.03 10.80 16.92
C ALA A 218 -5.68 12.12 17.59
N ASN A 219 -6.68 12.73 18.21
CA ASN A 219 -6.42 13.94 18.98
C ASN A 219 -5.69 13.60 20.29
N ALA A 220 -5.33 14.62 21.07
CA ALA A 220 -4.49 14.41 22.24
C ALA A 220 -5.16 13.54 23.29
N SER A 221 -6.46 13.69 23.52
CA SER A 221 -7.16 12.95 24.57
C SER A 221 -7.28 11.46 24.20
N ILE A 222 -7.60 11.16 22.95
CA ILE A 222 -7.72 9.77 22.49
C ILE A 222 -6.32 9.14 22.43
N SER A 223 -5.31 9.88 22.02
CA SER A 223 -3.93 9.38 22.04
C SER A 223 -3.48 9.04 23.45
N HIS A 224 -3.84 9.87 24.41
CA HIS A 224 -3.54 9.61 25.83
C HIS A 224 -4.22 8.33 26.31
N LEU A 225 -5.50 8.15 25.93
CA LEU A 225 -6.24 6.93 26.30
C LEU A 225 -5.59 5.69 25.69
N ILE A 226 -5.21 5.75 24.42
CA ILE A 226 -4.58 4.62 23.73
C ILE A 226 -3.26 4.26 24.41
N LEU A 227 -2.44 5.28 24.74
CA LEU A 227 -1.16 5.04 25.37
C LEU A 227 -1.32 4.49 26.79
N ARG A 228 -2.34 4.94 27.53
CA ARG A 228 -2.60 4.42 28.87
C ARG A 228 -2.99 2.95 28.79
N LYS A 229 -3.88 2.59 27.86
CA LYS A 229 -4.27 1.19 27.70
C LYS A 229 -3.12 0.34 27.20
N ALA A 230 -2.26 0.88 26.34
CA ALA A 230 -1.07 0.16 25.89
C ALA A 230 -0.13 -0.10 27.07
N SER A 231 0.01 0.85 27.98
CA SER A 231 0.83 0.66 29.17
C SER A 231 0.26 -0.43 30.08
N GLU A 232 -1.07 -0.48 30.22
CA GLU A 232 -1.73 -1.52 31.00
C GLU A 232 -1.50 -2.91 30.40
N LEU A 233 -1.37 -2.99 29.06
CA LEU A 233 -1.12 -4.26 28.36
C LEU A 233 0.36 -4.59 28.23
N GLY A 234 1.25 -3.77 28.78
CA GLY A 234 2.68 -3.98 28.69
C GLY A 234 3.29 -3.67 27.34
N MET A 235 2.65 -2.79 26.57
CA MET A 235 3.10 -2.45 25.21
C MET A 235 3.90 -1.15 25.16
N THR A 236 4.45 -0.68 26.27
CA THR A 236 5.22 0.56 26.28
C THR A 236 6.70 0.35 26.60
N SER A 237 7.18 -0.87 26.42
CA SER A 237 8.61 -1.17 26.60
C SER A 237 9.44 -0.57 25.47
N ALA A 238 10.74 -0.73 25.56
CA ALA A 238 11.66 -0.22 24.54
C ALA A 238 11.47 -0.88 23.17
N PHE A 239 10.81 -2.04 23.14
CA PHE A 239 10.52 -2.71 21.87
C PHE A 239 9.53 -1.93 21.01
N TYR A 240 8.56 -1.26 21.65
CA TYR A 240 7.49 -0.56 20.95
C TYR A 240 7.87 0.90 20.73
N LYS A 241 7.55 1.42 19.56
CA LYS A 241 7.79 2.81 19.18
C LYS A 241 6.48 3.41 18.69
N TYR A 242 6.17 4.57 19.22
CA TYR A 242 4.91 5.25 18.91
C TYR A 242 5.20 6.57 18.20
N ILE A 243 4.44 6.86 17.17
CA ILE A 243 4.48 8.15 16.49
C ILE A 243 3.07 8.71 16.52
N LEU A 244 2.91 9.86 17.16
CA LEU A 244 1.61 10.53 17.27
C LEU A 244 1.53 11.63 16.23
N THR A 245 0.41 11.68 15.51
CA THR A 245 0.22 12.74 14.50
C THR A 245 -0.36 14.02 15.09
N THR A 246 -0.75 14.00 16.37
CA THR A 246 -1.30 15.19 17.01
C THR A 246 -0.24 16.28 17.12
N MET A 247 -0.64 17.52 16.88
CA MET A 247 0.25 18.68 17.05
C MET A 247 0.25 19.18 18.48
N ASP A 248 -0.55 18.57 19.37
CA ASP A 248 -0.62 18.91 20.78
C ASP A 248 0.20 17.96 21.66
N PHE A 249 1.26 17.39 21.10
CA PHE A 249 2.11 16.49 21.89
C PHE A 249 2.67 17.11 23.16
N PRO A 250 3.07 18.39 23.19
CA PRO A 250 3.59 18.96 24.42
C PRO A 250 2.61 18.99 25.60
N ILE A 251 1.30 18.91 25.35
CA ILE A 251 0.33 18.90 26.46
C ILE A 251 0.04 17.49 26.97
N LEU A 252 0.59 16.45 26.34
CA LEU A 252 0.44 15.08 26.80
C LEU A 252 1.44 14.83 27.91
N HIS A 253 0.95 14.62 29.13
CA HIS A 253 1.78 14.28 30.27
C HIS A 253 1.65 12.79 30.53
N LEU A 254 2.67 12.06 30.11
CA LEU A 254 2.68 10.60 30.18
C LEU A 254 3.50 10.07 31.35
N ASP A 255 4.01 10.97 32.20
CA ASP A 255 4.78 10.57 33.37
C ASP A 255 3.89 9.80 34.34
N GLY A 256 4.38 8.64 34.78
CA GLY A 256 3.62 7.76 35.64
C GLY A 256 2.62 6.88 34.95
N ILE A 257 2.38 7.11 33.66
CA ILE A 257 1.46 6.30 32.86
C ILE A 257 2.24 5.31 32.01
N VAL A 258 3.31 5.78 31.35
CA VAL A 258 4.17 4.92 30.53
C VAL A 258 5.58 4.88 31.15
N GLU A 259 6.34 3.86 30.79
CA GLU A 259 7.69 3.67 31.30
C GLU A 259 8.63 4.76 30.79
N ASP A 260 9.66 5.07 31.58
CA ASP A 260 10.66 6.09 31.19
C ASP A 260 11.43 5.68 29.93
N SER A 261 11.55 4.39 29.67
CA SER A 261 12.24 3.89 28.50
C SER A 261 11.38 3.87 27.23
N SER A 262 10.14 4.32 27.31
CA SER A 262 9.22 4.30 26.19
C SER A 262 9.68 5.24 25.07
N ASN A 263 9.50 4.79 23.83
CA ASN A 263 9.84 5.57 22.64
C ASN A 263 8.56 6.14 22.04
N ILE A 264 8.27 7.39 22.39
CA ILE A 264 7.05 8.06 21.93
C ILE A 264 7.47 9.38 21.30
N LEU A 265 7.13 9.54 20.02
CA LEU A 265 7.45 10.73 19.25
C LEU A 265 6.18 11.49 18.90
N GLY A 266 6.28 12.80 18.86
CA GLY A 266 5.17 13.65 18.47
C GLY A 266 5.66 14.94 17.86
N PHE A 267 4.72 15.81 17.52
CA PHE A 267 5.01 17.06 16.82
C PHE A 267 4.62 18.26 17.66
N SER A 268 5.34 19.36 17.46
CA SER A 268 5.01 20.65 18.04
C SER A 268 5.31 21.74 17.02
N MET A 269 4.40 22.71 16.89
CA MET A 269 4.61 23.87 16.04
C MET A 269 5.05 25.11 16.81
N PHE A 270 5.10 25.05 18.13
CA PHE A 270 5.39 26.23 18.92
C PHE A 270 6.79 26.75 18.68
N ASN A 271 6.89 28.06 18.49
CA ASN A 271 8.16 28.76 18.47
C ASN A 271 8.44 29.28 19.88
N THR A 272 9.17 28.47 20.66
CA THR A 272 9.45 28.82 22.06
C THR A 272 10.40 29.99 22.21
N SER A 273 11.08 30.39 21.13
CA SER A 273 11.96 31.56 21.17
C SER A 273 11.25 32.86 20.87
N HIS A 274 9.95 32.83 20.55
CA HIS A 274 9.18 34.06 20.30
C HIS A 274 9.15 34.92 21.55
N PRO A 275 9.33 36.24 21.43
CA PRO A 275 9.38 37.08 22.63
C PRO A 275 8.11 37.07 23.47
N PHE A 276 6.96 36.88 22.88
CA PHE A 276 5.67 36.83 23.59
C PHE A 276 5.33 35.46 24.14
N TYR A 277 6.05 34.42 23.78
CA TYR A 277 5.70 33.06 24.16
C TYR A 277 5.69 32.89 25.70
N PRO A 278 6.70 33.38 26.46
CA PRO A 278 6.64 33.20 27.92
C PRO A 278 5.43 33.88 28.55
N GLU A 279 5.09 35.09 28.09
CA GLU A 279 3.92 35.82 28.63
C GLU A 279 2.63 35.11 28.24
N PHE A 280 2.55 34.57 27.02
CA PHE A 280 1.39 33.85 26.56
C PHE A 280 1.13 32.62 27.45
N VAL A 281 2.17 31.83 27.71
CA VAL A 281 2.05 30.64 28.56
C VAL A 281 1.69 31.04 30.00
N ARG A 282 2.32 32.09 30.48
CA ARG A 282 2.04 32.56 31.86
C ARG A 282 0.59 33.01 31.99
N SER A 283 0.08 33.74 31.01
CA SER A 283 -1.31 34.21 31.06
C SER A 283 -2.29 33.08 31.03
N LEU A 284 -2.03 32.08 30.19
CA LEU A 284 -2.88 30.89 30.11
C LEU A 284 -2.84 30.09 31.43
N ASN A 285 -1.65 29.99 32.04
CA ASN A 285 -1.48 29.28 33.31
C ASN A 285 -2.25 30.01 34.43
N MET A 286 -2.17 31.34 34.47
CA MET A 286 -2.90 32.12 35.47
C MET A 286 -4.41 31.96 35.32
N SER A 287 -4.90 31.97 34.08
CA SER A 287 -6.32 31.77 33.83
C SER A 287 -6.76 30.38 34.23
N TRP A 288 -5.92 29.36 33.98
CA TRP A 288 -6.24 27.99 34.37
C TRP A 288 -6.34 27.87 35.91
N ARG A 289 -5.38 28.49 36.64
CA ARG A 289 -5.39 28.47 38.08
C ARG A 289 -6.62 29.15 38.70
N GLU A 290 -7.06 30.25 38.08
CA GLU A 290 -8.19 31.00 38.60
C GLU A 290 -9.53 30.31 38.34
N ASN A 291 -9.67 29.60 37.23
CA ASN A 291 -10.96 29.07 36.75
C ASN A 291 -11.10 27.60 36.82
N CYS A 292 -10.01 26.84 37.04
CA CYS A 292 -10.04 25.37 37.01
C CYS A 292 -9.60 24.80 38.31
N GLU A 293 -10.49 24.00 38.92
CA GLU A 293 -10.19 23.37 40.19
C GLU A 293 -9.30 22.13 39.98
N ALA A 294 -8.28 22.00 40.74
CA ALA A 294 -7.62 20.75 41.09
C ALA A 294 -6.68 20.09 40.08
N SER A 295 -6.46 20.64 38.93
CA SER A 295 -5.49 20.01 38.02
C SER A 295 -4.36 20.97 37.69
N THR A 296 -3.18 20.40 37.47
CA THR A 296 -2.04 21.17 37.00
C THR A 296 -2.27 21.57 35.54
N TYR A 297 -1.79 22.74 35.20
CA TYR A 297 -1.95 23.22 33.82
C TYR A 297 -1.18 22.30 32.85
N PRO A 298 -1.87 21.74 31.85
CA PRO A 298 -1.18 20.82 30.96
C PRO A 298 -0.26 21.47 29.93
N GLY A 299 -0.42 22.78 29.70
CA GLY A 299 0.37 23.50 28.72
C GLY A 299 -0.50 24.15 27.68
N PRO A 300 0.08 25.01 26.84
CA PRO A 300 -0.70 25.72 25.82
C PRO A 300 -1.09 24.78 24.67
N ALA A 301 -2.37 24.83 24.29
CA ALA A 301 -2.85 24.08 23.15
C ALA A 301 -2.46 24.82 21.85
N LEU A 302 -2.22 24.05 20.81
CA LEU A 302 -1.85 24.64 19.52
C LEU A 302 -2.99 25.51 18.96
N SER A 303 -4.24 25.11 19.18
CA SER A 303 -5.38 25.89 18.68
C SER A 303 -5.42 27.30 19.26
N ALA A 304 -5.04 27.45 20.54
CA ALA A 304 -4.97 28.78 21.15
C ALA A 304 -3.89 29.63 20.46
N ALA A 305 -2.72 29.07 20.22
CA ALA A 305 -1.65 29.80 19.53
C ALA A 305 -2.03 30.11 18.09
N LEU A 306 -2.71 29.20 17.43
CA LEU A 306 -3.17 29.44 16.05
C LEU A 306 -4.23 30.52 16.00
N MET A 307 -5.12 30.58 16.98
CA MET A 307 -6.10 31.67 17.05
C MET A 307 -5.40 33.01 17.25
N PHE A 308 -4.39 33.09 18.14
CA PHE A 308 -3.60 34.26 18.35
C PHE A 308 -2.93 34.74 17.05
N ASP A 309 -2.30 33.78 16.36
CA ASP A 309 -1.63 34.11 15.09
C ASP A 309 -2.63 34.49 14.01
N ALA A 310 -3.83 33.90 14.00
CA ALA A 310 -4.85 34.23 13.01
C ALA A 310 -5.30 35.68 13.13
N VAL A 311 -5.49 36.17 14.37
CA VAL A 311 -5.86 37.57 14.57
C VAL A 311 -4.78 38.49 14.03
N HIS A 312 -3.52 38.19 14.34
CA HIS A 312 -2.40 39.00 13.86
C HIS A 312 -2.28 38.95 12.33
N VAL A 313 -2.49 37.79 11.73
CA VAL A 313 -2.41 37.65 10.27
C VAL A 313 -3.50 38.46 9.59
N VAL A 314 -4.73 38.39 10.11
CA VAL A 314 -5.84 39.16 9.53
C VAL A 314 -5.60 40.64 9.67
N VAL A 315 -5.13 41.09 10.84
CA VAL A 315 -4.83 42.52 11.05
C VAL A 315 -3.73 42.99 10.10
N SER A 316 -2.69 42.17 9.90
CA SER A 316 -1.62 42.54 8.96
C SER A 316 -2.17 42.66 7.53
N ALA A 317 -3.01 41.74 7.12
CA ALA A 317 -3.60 41.79 5.77
C ALA A 317 -4.51 43.02 5.61
N VAL A 318 -5.32 43.32 6.63
CA VAL A 318 -6.22 44.47 6.57
C VAL A 318 -5.40 45.78 6.53
N ARG A 319 -4.32 45.84 7.31
CA ARG A 319 -3.45 47.01 7.32
C ARG A 319 -2.84 47.26 5.93
N GLU A 320 -2.38 46.21 5.28
CA GLU A 320 -1.82 46.35 3.93
C GLU A 320 -2.89 46.73 2.91
N LEU A 321 -4.08 46.13 3.03
CA LEU A 321 -5.18 46.45 2.11
C LEU A 321 -5.62 47.92 2.31
N ASN A 322 -5.65 48.40 3.56
CA ASN A 322 -6.08 49.74 3.86
C ASN A 322 -5.14 50.81 3.30
N ARG A 323 -3.89 50.44 3.02
CA ARG A 323 -2.97 51.37 2.36
C ARG A 323 -3.35 51.67 0.93
N SER A 324 -4.01 50.72 0.26
CA SER A 324 -4.34 50.89 -1.14
C SER A 324 -5.78 51.29 -1.39
N GLN A 325 -6.71 51.04 -0.43
CA GLN A 325 -8.12 51.38 -0.58
C GLN A 325 -8.78 51.43 0.78
N GLU A 326 -9.84 52.24 0.88
CA GLU A 326 -10.66 52.28 2.10
C GLU A 326 -11.51 51.02 2.18
N ILE A 327 -11.54 50.42 3.38
CA ILE A 327 -12.29 49.21 3.64
C ILE A 327 -13.54 49.57 4.41
N GLY A 328 -14.70 49.09 3.93
CA GLY A 328 -15.96 49.25 4.63
C GLY A 328 -16.55 47.88 4.92
N VAL A 329 -17.28 47.78 6.02
CA VAL A 329 -18.01 46.58 6.35
C VAL A 329 -19.44 46.69 5.83
N LYS A 330 -19.98 45.53 5.43
CA LYS A 330 -21.32 45.48 4.88
C LYS A 330 -22.08 44.34 5.57
N PRO A 331 -23.22 44.66 6.22
CA PRO A 331 -24.02 43.58 6.75
C PRO A 331 -24.56 42.68 5.63
N LEU A 332 -24.42 41.37 5.83
CA LEU A 332 -24.86 40.37 4.86
C LEU A 332 -25.92 39.49 5.49
N ALA A 333 -26.76 38.91 4.66
CA ALA A 333 -27.81 38.00 5.10
C ALA A 333 -27.63 36.66 4.40
N CYS A 334 -27.97 35.59 5.10
CA CYS A 334 -27.87 34.24 4.53
C CYS A 334 -28.79 34.06 3.32
N THR A 335 -29.91 34.77 3.30
CA THR A 335 -30.89 34.65 2.23
C THR A 335 -30.59 35.52 1.02
N SER A 336 -29.66 36.45 1.10
CA SER A 336 -29.34 37.33 0.00
C SER A 336 -28.17 36.80 -0.83
N ALA A 337 -28.07 37.25 -2.07
CA ALA A 337 -26.95 36.89 -2.94
C ALA A 337 -25.82 37.90 -2.86
N ASN A 338 -25.93 38.87 -1.99
CA ASN A 338 -24.91 39.94 -1.85
C ASN A 338 -23.63 39.36 -1.28
N ILE A 339 -22.50 39.91 -1.76
CA ILE A 339 -21.18 39.50 -1.28
C ILE A 339 -20.48 40.72 -0.69
N TRP A 340 -19.42 40.47 0.08
CA TRP A 340 -18.60 41.54 0.61
C TRP A 340 -17.65 42.02 -0.51
N PRO A 341 -17.71 43.32 -0.89
CA PRO A 341 -16.91 43.73 -2.07
C PRO A 341 -15.41 43.66 -1.87
N HIS A 342 -14.92 43.76 -0.63
CA HIS A 342 -13.48 43.71 -0.34
C HIS A 342 -12.95 42.32 -0.05
N GLY A 343 -13.78 41.29 -0.17
CA GLY A 343 -13.38 39.96 0.23
C GLY A 343 -12.25 39.39 -0.59
N THR A 344 -12.35 39.46 -1.91
CA THR A 344 -11.31 38.95 -2.79
C THR A 344 -9.99 39.66 -2.60
N SER A 345 -10.05 41.01 -2.44
CA SER A 345 -8.84 41.78 -2.21
C SER A 345 -8.18 41.42 -0.89
N LEU A 346 -8.96 41.29 0.16
CA LEU A 346 -8.40 40.87 1.45
C LEU A 346 -7.84 39.49 1.41
N MET A 347 -8.49 38.54 0.69
CA MET A 347 -7.97 37.21 0.56
C MET A 347 -6.63 37.19 -0.16
N ASN A 348 -6.47 38.03 -1.19
CA ASN A 348 -5.19 38.10 -1.91
C ASN A 348 -4.09 38.65 -0.98
N TYR A 349 -4.39 39.62 -0.15
CA TYR A 349 -3.42 40.10 0.80
C TYR A 349 -3.12 39.10 1.90
N LEU A 350 -4.12 38.33 2.31
CA LEU A 350 -3.90 37.24 3.28
C LEU A 350 -2.91 36.22 2.75
N ARG A 351 -3.03 35.88 1.47
CA ARG A 351 -2.12 34.90 0.88
C ARG A 351 -0.68 35.41 0.80
N MET A 352 -0.50 36.74 0.83
CA MET A 352 0.82 37.32 0.75
C MET A 352 1.39 37.71 2.11
N VAL A 353 0.69 37.44 3.20
CA VAL A 353 1.14 37.83 4.54
C VAL A 353 2.40 37.02 4.92
N GLU A 354 3.35 37.72 5.49
CA GLU A 354 4.52 37.13 6.13
C GLU A 354 4.56 37.63 7.57
N TYR A 355 4.51 36.72 8.51
CA TYR A 355 4.39 37.04 9.91
C TYR A 355 5.12 35.99 10.76
N ASP A 356 5.84 36.48 11.80
CA ASP A 356 6.49 35.59 12.75
C ASP A 356 5.62 35.51 14.02
N GLY A 357 4.94 34.42 14.20
CA GLY A 357 4.01 34.23 15.29
C GLY A 357 4.46 33.21 16.29
N LEU A 358 3.55 32.89 17.22
CA LEU A 358 3.82 31.88 18.25
C LEU A 358 4.01 30.48 17.65
N THR A 359 3.49 30.24 16.47
CA THR A 359 3.64 28.94 15.80
C THR A 359 4.73 28.96 14.74
N GLY A 360 5.61 29.97 14.78
CA GLY A 360 6.67 30.08 13.80
C GLY A 360 6.30 31.01 12.66
N ARG A 361 6.97 30.83 11.54
CA ARG A 361 6.75 31.68 10.37
C ARG A 361 5.41 31.35 9.72
N VAL A 362 4.62 32.38 9.45
CA VAL A 362 3.32 32.21 8.79
C VAL A 362 3.44 32.79 7.38
N GLU A 363 3.38 31.89 6.39
CA GLU A 363 3.32 32.22 4.97
C GLU A 363 2.37 31.24 4.32
N PHE A 364 1.82 31.63 3.16
CA PHE A 364 0.86 30.79 2.46
C PHE A 364 1.29 30.59 1.01
N ASN A 365 0.96 29.43 0.45
CA ASN A 365 1.17 29.17 -0.96
C ASN A 365 -0.05 29.62 -1.76
N SER A 366 -0.01 29.35 -3.08
CA SER A 366 -1.10 29.78 -3.96
C SER A 366 -2.43 29.09 -3.65
N LYS A 367 -2.40 27.94 -2.97
CA LYS A 367 -3.61 27.22 -2.59
C LYS A 367 -4.16 27.63 -1.23
N GLY A 368 -3.50 28.57 -0.56
CA GLY A 368 -3.91 29.00 0.78
C GLY A 368 -3.43 28.07 1.89
N GLN A 369 -2.57 27.13 1.59
CA GLN A 369 -1.97 26.26 2.60
C GLN A 369 -0.72 26.91 3.18
N ARG A 370 -0.48 26.62 4.46
CA ARG A 370 0.68 27.19 5.15
C ARG A 370 1.97 26.57 4.58
N THR A 371 2.97 27.41 4.40
CA THR A 371 4.27 27.01 3.88
C THR A 371 5.39 27.69 4.64
N ASN A 372 6.61 27.26 4.43
CA ASN A 372 7.82 27.81 5.04
C ASN A 372 7.74 27.82 6.57
N TYR A 373 7.29 26.71 7.14
CA TYR A 373 7.19 26.51 8.57
C TYR A 373 7.97 25.27 8.96
N THR A 374 8.12 25.04 10.25
CA THR A 374 8.83 23.89 10.79
C THR A 374 7.96 23.14 11.78
N LEU A 375 8.10 21.81 11.79
CA LEU A 375 7.52 20.98 12.81
C LEU A 375 8.65 20.44 13.68
N ARG A 376 8.62 20.75 14.95
CA ARG A 376 9.58 20.22 15.89
C ARG A 376 9.16 18.80 16.26
N ILE A 377 10.11 17.88 16.20
CA ILE A 377 9.86 16.49 16.57
C ILE A 377 10.32 16.30 17.99
N LEU A 378 9.40 15.93 18.86
CA LEU A 378 9.65 15.78 20.29
C LEU A 378 9.58 14.32 20.67
N GLU A 379 10.45 13.94 21.60
CA GLU A 379 10.47 12.60 22.18
C GLU A 379 10.17 12.71 23.67
N LYS A 380 9.40 11.75 24.20
CA LYS A 380 9.14 11.70 25.63
C LYS A 380 10.44 11.44 26.41
N SER A 381 10.68 12.21 27.45
CA SER A 381 11.82 12.06 28.32
C SER A 381 11.35 12.11 29.77
N ARG A 382 12.29 11.84 30.70
CA ARG A 382 11.96 11.86 32.13
C ARG A 382 11.47 13.21 32.59
N GLN A 383 11.96 14.29 32.01
CA GLN A 383 11.62 15.66 32.41
C GLN A 383 10.71 16.33 31.39
N GLY A 384 9.83 15.59 30.80
CA GLY A 384 8.90 16.15 29.83
C GLY A 384 9.23 15.70 28.43
N HIS A 385 9.47 16.65 27.54
CA HIS A 385 9.69 16.36 26.13
C HIS A 385 11.03 16.92 25.67
N ARG A 386 11.73 16.15 24.84
CA ARG A 386 13.03 16.55 24.33
C ARG A 386 12.93 16.66 22.81
N GLU A 387 13.46 17.73 22.24
CA GLU A 387 13.49 17.91 20.81
C GLU A 387 14.59 17.04 20.20
N ILE A 388 14.19 16.17 19.25
CA ILE A 388 15.14 15.28 18.60
C ILE A 388 15.31 15.60 17.14
N GLY A 389 14.52 16.51 16.57
CA GLY A 389 14.68 16.87 15.19
C GLY A 389 13.69 17.93 14.77
N VAL A 390 13.82 18.37 13.53
CA VAL A 390 12.95 19.38 12.93
C VAL A 390 12.62 18.91 11.51
N TRP A 391 11.35 18.98 11.15
CA TRP A 391 10.90 18.75 9.79
C TRP A 391 10.56 20.11 9.17
N TYR A 392 11.11 20.37 8.00
CA TYR A 392 10.86 21.61 7.27
C TYR A 392 9.81 21.40 6.20
N SER A 393 9.04 22.42 5.91
CA SER A 393 7.95 22.31 4.94
C SER A 393 8.45 22.07 3.51
N ASN A 394 9.73 22.24 3.24
CA ASN A 394 10.31 21.89 1.94
C ASN A 394 10.62 20.38 1.85
N ARG A 395 10.08 19.60 2.78
CA ARG A 395 10.14 18.13 2.82
C ARG A 395 11.49 17.59 3.25
N THR A 396 12.28 18.40 3.91
CA THR A 396 13.55 17.95 4.48
C THR A 396 13.38 17.67 5.96
N LEU A 397 14.13 16.70 6.45
CA LEU A 397 14.11 16.29 7.85
C LEU A 397 15.52 16.36 8.42
N ALA A 398 15.69 17.14 9.49
CA ALA A 398 16.95 17.22 10.23
C ALA A 398 16.76 16.55 11.58
N MET A 399 17.37 15.38 11.77
CA MET A 399 17.23 14.61 13.02
C MET A 399 18.56 14.62 13.76
N ASN A 400 18.51 14.89 15.06
CA ASN A 400 19.64 14.65 15.94
C ASN A 400 19.67 13.17 16.27
N SER A 401 20.88 12.63 16.52
CA SER A 401 21.01 11.24 16.91
C SER A 401 20.31 11.01 18.26
N THR A 402 19.44 10.00 18.30
CA THR A 402 18.75 9.67 19.53
C THR A 402 19.66 8.89 20.46
N THR A 403 19.48 9.06 21.76
CA THR A 403 20.23 8.28 22.73
C THR A 403 19.89 6.80 22.64
N LEU A 404 18.72 6.47 22.09
CA LEU A 404 18.30 5.10 21.92
C LEU A 404 19.22 4.34 20.96
N ASP A 405 19.58 4.96 19.82
CA ASP A 405 20.47 4.32 18.84
C ASP A 405 21.86 4.11 19.42
N ILE A 406 22.33 5.06 20.21
CA ILE A 406 23.65 4.94 20.85
C ILE A 406 23.64 3.80 21.87
N ASN A 407 22.57 3.70 22.67
CA ASN A 407 22.48 2.65 23.69
C ASN A 407 22.37 1.26 23.06
N LEU A 408 21.63 1.13 21.95
CA LEU A 408 21.51 -0.14 21.26
C LEU A 408 22.84 -0.59 20.68
N SER A 409 23.57 0.34 20.05
CA SER A 409 24.87 -0.02 19.47
C SER A 409 25.90 -0.36 20.54
N GLN A 410 25.87 0.32 21.68
CA GLN A 410 26.76 -0.01 22.78
C GLN A 410 26.45 -1.37 23.38
N THR A 411 25.17 -1.72 23.50
CA THR A 411 24.76 -3.00 24.04
C THR A 411 25.19 -4.15 23.14
N LEU A 412 25.05 -3.98 21.82
CA LEU A 412 25.41 -5.02 20.86
C LEU A 412 26.91 -5.15 20.65
N ALA A 413 27.66 -4.07 20.83
CA ALA A 413 29.11 -4.07 20.56
C ALA A 413 29.90 -5.04 21.47
N ASN A 414 29.40 -5.28 22.66
CA ASN A 414 30.07 -6.12 23.63
C ASN A 414 29.57 -7.56 23.66
N LYS A 415 28.66 -7.93 22.75
CA LYS A 415 28.05 -9.26 22.72
C LYS A 415 28.35 -9.97 21.41
N THR A 416 28.75 -11.21 21.51
CA THR A 416 28.95 -12.08 20.33
C THR A 416 27.67 -12.92 20.16
N LEU A 417 26.96 -12.70 19.05
CA LEU A 417 25.72 -13.41 18.79
C LEU A 417 26.02 -14.75 18.13
N VAL A 418 25.30 -15.77 18.54
CA VAL A 418 25.40 -17.10 17.95
C VAL A 418 24.35 -17.19 16.84
N VAL A 419 24.79 -17.41 15.61
CA VAL A 419 23.93 -17.47 14.43
C VAL A 419 23.86 -18.92 13.97
N THR A 420 22.66 -19.51 13.99
CA THR A 420 22.46 -20.85 13.48
C THR A 420 22.09 -20.77 12.00
N THR A 421 22.59 -21.73 11.22
CA THR A 421 22.40 -21.72 9.78
C THR A 421 22.41 -23.14 9.24
N ILE A 422 21.98 -23.28 7.98
CA ILE A 422 21.97 -24.55 7.26
C ILE A 422 22.72 -24.34 5.95
N LEU A 423 23.49 -25.36 5.56
CA LEU A 423 24.15 -25.31 4.26
C LEU A 423 23.14 -25.50 3.14
N GLU A 424 23.01 -24.48 2.32
CA GLU A 424 22.08 -24.48 1.18
C GLU A 424 22.64 -23.57 0.11
N ASN A 425 22.94 -24.11 -1.07
CA ASN A 425 23.45 -23.30 -2.16
C ASN A 425 22.35 -22.40 -2.73
N PRO A 426 22.61 -21.13 -3.05
CA PRO A 426 23.85 -20.36 -2.87
C PRO A 426 23.87 -19.50 -1.60
N TYR A 427 23.00 -19.78 -0.64
CA TYR A 427 22.82 -18.90 0.52
C TYR A 427 23.92 -19.07 1.54
N VAL A 428 24.21 -20.32 1.93
CA VAL A 428 25.32 -20.62 2.84
C VAL A 428 26.06 -21.82 2.29
N MET A 429 27.35 -21.63 2.00
CA MET A 429 28.17 -22.68 1.43
C MET A 429 29.52 -22.73 2.17
N ARG A 430 30.14 -23.88 2.18
CA ARG A 430 31.51 -24.01 2.68
C ARG A 430 32.47 -23.55 1.60
N ARG A 431 33.49 -22.80 2.01
CA ARG A 431 34.56 -22.42 1.08
C ARG A 431 35.34 -23.66 0.64
N PRO A 432 35.93 -23.63 -0.57
CA PRO A 432 36.69 -24.82 -1.02
C PRO A 432 37.82 -25.21 -0.08
N ASN A 433 38.44 -24.24 0.60
CA ASN A 433 39.52 -24.50 1.53
C ASN A 433 39.10 -24.41 3.00
N PHE A 434 37.82 -24.79 3.29
CA PHE A 434 37.30 -24.60 4.65
C PHE A 434 38.05 -25.36 5.72
N GLN A 435 38.78 -26.39 5.37
CA GLN A 435 39.57 -27.15 6.34
C GLN A 435 40.77 -26.34 6.84
N ALA A 436 41.28 -25.41 6.04
CA ALA A 436 42.37 -24.55 6.42
C ALA A 436 41.93 -23.27 7.11
N LEU A 437 40.64 -23.01 7.17
CA LEU A 437 40.09 -21.80 7.77
C LEU A 437 39.35 -22.14 9.05
N SER A 438 39.16 -21.14 9.91
CA SER A 438 38.45 -21.31 11.17
C SER A 438 37.41 -20.23 11.35
N GLY A 439 36.44 -20.52 12.20
CA GLY A 439 35.37 -19.57 12.52
C GLY A 439 34.46 -19.25 11.35
N ASN A 440 34.05 -18.00 11.26
CA ASN A 440 33.10 -17.57 10.24
C ASN A 440 33.68 -17.59 8.83
N GLU A 441 35.01 -17.61 8.70
CA GLU A 441 35.65 -17.58 7.38
C GLU A 441 35.49 -18.89 6.62
N ARG A 442 35.02 -19.96 7.28
CA ARG A 442 34.76 -21.23 6.62
C ARG A 442 33.58 -21.20 5.66
N PHE A 443 32.74 -20.17 5.75
CA PHE A 443 31.46 -20.09 5.01
C PHE A 443 31.45 -18.92 4.05
N GLU A 444 30.73 -19.09 2.95
CA GLU A 444 30.49 -18.04 1.97
C GLU A 444 29.05 -18.20 1.45
N GLY A 445 28.55 -17.17 0.79
CA GLY A 445 27.23 -17.20 0.22
C GLY A 445 26.47 -15.90 0.45
N PHE A 446 25.28 -15.83 -0.08
CA PHE A 446 24.45 -14.63 0.01
C PHE A 446 24.11 -14.28 1.46
N CYS A 447 23.67 -15.28 2.25
CA CYS A 447 23.31 -15.02 3.64
C CYS A 447 24.55 -14.64 4.47
N VAL A 448 25.69 -15.20 4.16
CA VAL A 448 26.92 -14.87 4.87
C VAL A 448 27.32 -13.42 4.58
N ASP A 449 27.24 -13.00 3.32
CA ASP A 449 27.54 -11.62 2.93
C ASP A 449 26.56 -10.63 3.55
N MET A 450 25.27 -10.97 3.55
CA MET A 450 24.25 -10.13 4.16
C MET A 450 24.48 -9.97 5.65
N LEU A 451 24.82 -11.06 6.34
CA LEU A 451 25.09 -11.02 7.77
C LEU A 451 26.33 -10.19 8.08
N ARG A 452 27.35 -10.27 7.23
CA ARG A 452 28.56 -9.46 7.39
C ARG A 452 28.23 -7.97 7.30
N GLU A 453 27.42 -7.59 6.30
CA GLU A 453 27.01 -6.20 6.15
C GLU A 453 26.14 -5.71 7.31
N LEU A 454 25.23 -6.56 7.79
CA LEU A 454 24.40 -6.21 8.93
C LEU A 454 25.25 -6.04 10.20
N ALA A 455 26.26 -6.90 10.38
CA ALA A 455 27.16 -6.80 11.52
C ALA A 455 27.95 -5.50 11.49
N GLN A 456 28.38 -5.07 10.31
CA GLN A 456 29.10 -3.80 10.18
C GLN A 456 28.19 -2.61 10.45
N LEU A 457 26.94 -2.65 9.94
CA LEU A 457 26.01 -1.54 10.14
C LEU A 457 25.56 -1.40 11.58
N LEU A 458 25.29 -2.51 12.25
CA LEU A 458 24.78 -2.53 13.62
C LEU A 458 25.88 -2.70 14.66
N ARG A 459 27.13 -2.91 14.20
CA ARG A 459 28.31 -2.99 15.07
C ARG A 459 28.17 -4.09 16.13
N PHE A 460 27.90 -5.33 15.66
CA PHE A 460 27.90 -6.49 16.54
C PHE A 460 28.84 -7.54 15.96
N ARG A 461 29.25 -8.47 16.83
CA ARG A 461 30.05 -9.63 16.43
C ARG A 461 29.17 -10.86 16.42
N TYR A 462 29.50 -11.82 15.58
CA TYR A 462 28.70 -13.02 15.43
C TYR A 462 29.59 -14.23 15.22
N ARG A 463 29.02 -15.40 15.49
CA ARG A 463 29.65 -16.69 15.26
C ARG A 463 28.64 -17.59 14.53
N LEU A 464 29.00 -18.06 13.36
CA LEU A 464 28.18 -18.97 12.59
C LEU A 464 28.31 -20.39 13.11
N ARG A 465 27.18 -21.06 13.25
CA ARG A 465 27.12 -22.44 13.69
C ARG A 465 26.09 -23.17 12.86
N LEU A 466 26.46 -24.35 12.36
CA LEU A 466 25.53 -25.20 11.63
C LEU A 466 24.56 -25.87 12.61
N VAL A 467 23.29 -25.95 12.23
CA VAL A 467 22.29 -26.62 13.04
C VAL A 467 22.63 -28.12 13.11
N GLU A 468 22.48 -28.69 14.30
CA GLU A 468 22.93 -30.06 14.53
C GLU A 468 22.14 -31.11 13.75
N ASP A 469 20.81 -30.93 13.64
CA ASP A 469 19.96 -31.88 12.97
C ASP A 469 19.76 -31.60 11.48
N GLY A 470 20.30 -30.50 10.95
CA GLY A 470 20.20 -30.16 9.55
C GLY A 470 18.80 -29.80 9.06
N LEU A 471 17.90 -29.41 9.97
CA LEU A 471 16.52 -29.08 9.65
C LEU A 471 16.27 -27.58 9.85
N TYR A 472 15.34 -27.05 9.03
CA TYR A 472 14.93 -25.65 9.20
C TYR A 472 14.07 -25.47 10.43
N GLY A 473 13.15 -26.38 10.68
CA GLY A 473 12.30 -26.33 11.84
C GLY A 473 10.86 -26.65 11.50
N ALA A 474 10.32 -27.61 12.23
CA ALA A 474 8.92 -28.02 12.08
C ALA A 474 8.36 -28.38 13.44
N PRO A 475 7.06 -28.15 13.65
CA PRO A 475 6.47 -28.52 14.95
C PRO A 475 6.35 -30.04 15.07
N GLU A 476 6.69 -30.55 16.25
CA GLU A 476 6.52 -31.97 16.57
C GLU A 476 5.17 -32.16 17.28
N PRO A 477 4.63 -33.39 17.30
CA PRO A 477 3.35 -33.62 17.96
C PRO A 477 3.35 -33.31 19.44
N ASN A 478 4.51 -33.35 20.12
CA ASN A 478 4.60 -33.02 21.55
C ASN A 478 4.70 -31.53 21.81
N GLY A 479 4.59 -30.69 20.80
CA GLY A 479 4.64 -29.25 20.93
C GLY A 479 6.01 -28.62 20.85
N SER A 480 7.07 -29.42 20.75
CA SER A 480 8.40 -28.89 20.58
C SER A 480 8.69 -28.65 19.08
N TRP A 481 9.79 -27.93 18.83
CA TRP A 481 10.21 -27.61 17.46
C TRP A 481 11.59 -28.20 17.19
N THR A 482 11.79 -28.66 15.98
CA THR A 482 13.08 -29.16 15.53
C THR A 482 13.87 -28.07 14.82
N GLY A 483 15.12 -28.31 14.50
CA GLY A 483 15.95 -27.49 13.64
C GLY A 483 16.28 -26.15 14.23
N MET A 484 16.40 -25.15 13.35
CA MET A 484 16.78 -23.81 13.74
C MET A 484 15.74 -23.15 14.65
N VAL A 485 14.45 -23.41 14.40
CA VAL A 485 13.41 -22.86 15.27
C VAL A 485 13.53 -23.42 16.68
N GLY A 486 13.83 -24.72 16.80
CA GLY A 486 14.07 -25.31 18.11
C GLY A 486 15.25 -24.71 18.82
N GLU A 487 16.32 -24.42 18.11
CA GLU A 487 17.49 -23.77 18.70
C GLU A 487 17.18 -22.36 19.17
N LEU A 488 16.37 -21.61 18.41
CA LEU A 488 15.96 -20.28 18.83
C LEU A 488 15.08 -20.31 20.06
N ILE A 489 14.13 -21.24 20.11
CA ILE A 489 13.24 -21.37 21.26
C ILE A 489 14.00 -21.75 22.52
N ASN A 490 14.96 -22.66 22.41
CA ASN A 490 15.77 -23.14 23.52
C ASN A 490 16.93 -22.21 23.86
N ARG A 491 17.03 -21.09 23.20
CA ARG A 491 18.07 -20.08 23.43
C ARG A 491 19.51 -20.58 23.17
N LYS A 492 19.64 -21.61 22.33
CA LYS A 492 20.96 -22.08 21.91
C LYS A 492 21.56 -21.20 20.84
N ALA A 493 20.75 -20.39 20.16
CA ALA A 493 21.21 -19.45 19.14
C ALA A 493 20.46 -18.13 19.31
N ASP A 494 21.10 -17.04 18.89
CA ASP A 494 20.50 -15.72 18.95
C ASP A 494 19.81 -15.33 17.65
N LEU A 495 20.30 -15.83 16.52
CA LEU A 495 19.73 -15.54 15.22
C LEU A 495 19.71 -16.83 14.38
N ALA A 496 18.75 -16.90 13.47
CA ALA A 496 18.73 -17.93 12.43
C ALA A 496 18.78 -17.23 11.08
N VAL A 497 19.88 -17.39 10.38
CA VAL A 497 20.10 -16.74 9.07
C VAL A 497 20.40 -17.81 8.05
N ALA A 498 19.45 -18.02 7.14
CA ALA A 498 19.57 -18.99 6.05
C ALA A 498 18.45 -18.70 5.07
N ALA A 499 18.20 -19.61 4.14
CA ALA A 499 17.00 -19.55 3.30
C ALA A 499 15.79 -19.99 4.12
N PHE A 500 15.42 -19.18 5.10
CA PHE A 500 14.49 -19.51 6.18
C PHE A 500 13.13 -18.90 5.83
N THR A 501 12.20 -19.73 5.42
CA THR A 501 10.89 -19.29 4.94
C THR A 501 10.03 -18.82 6.12
N ILE A 502 9.38 -17.67 5.94
CA ILE A 502 8.47 -17.13 6.95
C ILE A 502 7.12 -17.81 6.80
N THR A 503 6.69 -18.52 7.81
CA THR A 503 5.36 -19.15 7.84
C THR A 503 4.59 -18.65 9.07
N ALA A 504 3.25 -18.82 9.02
CA ALA A 504 2.40 -18.40 10.13
C ALA A 504 2.72 -19.18 11.40
N GLU A 505 3.00 -20.48 11.26
CA GLU A 505 3.35 -21.31 12.41
C GLU A 505 4.67 -20.89 13.04
N ARG A 506 5.66 -20.55 12.22
CA ARG A 506 6.96 -20.10 12.71
C ARG A 506 6.86 -18.70 13.33
N LYS A 507 5.98 -17.88 12.85
CA LYS A 507 5.78 -16.55 13.45
C LYS A 507 5.31 -16.62 14.89
N LYS A 508 4.61 -17.62 15.23
CA LYS A 508 4.17 -17.82 16.62
C LYS A 508 5.28 -18.20 17.57
N UNK A 509 6.13 -18.87 17.02
CA UNK A 509 7.25 -19.40 17.85
C UNK A 509 8.49 -18.57 17.81
N UNK A 510 8.70 -17.75 16.67
CA UNK A 510 9.89 -17.02 16.50
C UNK A 510 9.53 -15.69 15.88
N UNK A 511 10.40 -14.79 16.10
CA UNK A 511 10.14 -13.50 15.53
C UNK A 511 10.80 -13.51 14.20
N UNK A 512 10.25 -13.29 13.23
CA UNK A 512 10.78 -13.25 11.88
C UNK A 512 11.00 -11.82 11.51
N UNK A 513 12.12 -11.55 11.25
CA UNK A 513 12.52 -10.21 10.87
C UNK A 513 12.31 -10.06 9.39
N UNK A 514 11.98 -9.14 8.98
CA UNK A 514 11.57 -8.81 7.65
C UNK A 514 12.41 -9.50 6.64
N UNK A 515 11.94 -9.58 5.74
CA UNK A 515 12.36 -10.38 4.67
C UNK A 515 13.64 -10.00 4.09
N UNK A 516 14.25 -10.83 3.93
CA UNK A 516 15.45 -10.83 3.18
C UNK A 516 15.10 -11.00 1.75
N UNK A 517 14.39 -10.73 1.26
CA UNK A 517 14.07 -10.59 -0.11
C UNK A 517 13.36 -11.74 -0.76
N UNK A 518 13.12 -12.07 -1.26
CA UNK A 518 12.58 -12.97 -2.21
C UNK A 518 11.26 -13.56 -1.80
N UNK A 519 10.56 -13.65 -2.70
CA UNK A 519 9.30 -14.30 -2.57
C UNK A 519 9.55 -15.73 -2.84
N UNK A 520 9.43 -16.45 -2.06
CA UNK A 520 9.56 -17.84 -2.25
C UNK A 520 8.25 -18.47 -2.53
N UNK A 521 8.25 -19.09 -3.37
CA UNK A 521 7.11 -19.89 -3.70
C UNK A 521 7.60 -21.22 -4.10
N UNK A 522 6.90 -22.08 -4.06
CA UNK A 522 7.26 -23.40 -4.45
C UNK A 522 7.11 -23.46 -5.93
N UNK A 523 8.01 -23.88 -6.49
CA UNK A 523 7.96 -24.09 -7.91
C UNK A 523 8.39 -25.51 -8.21
N UNK A 524 8.11 -25.96 -9.31
CA UNK A 524 8.45 -27.30 -9.65
C UNK A 524 9.58 -27.27 -10.62
N UNK A 525 10.51 -28.08 -10.46
CA UNK A 525 11.61 -28.22 -11.35
C UNK A 525 11.47 -29.57 -12.06
N UNK A 526 11.62 -29.56 -13.23
CA UNK A 526 11.54 -30.78 -13.99
C UNK A 526 12.73 -30.84 -14.91
N UNK A 527 12.87 -31.94 -15.41
CA UNK A 527 13.94 -32.18 -16.36
C UNK A 527 13.61 -31.57 -17.71
N UNK A 528 14.37 -31.04 -18.12
CA UNK A 528 14.24 -30.38 -19.36
C UNK A 528 14.54 -31.28 -20.50
N UNK A 529 14.28 -32.32 -20.20
CA UNK A 529 14.30 -33.25 -21.26
C UNK A 529 13.29 -32.81 -22.20
N GLY A 530 13.62 -32.49 -23.35
CA GLY A 530 12.75 -32.18 -24.43
C GLY A 530 11.87 -33.35 -24.79
N ARG A 531 10.67 -33.02 -25.11
CA ARG A 531 9.74 -34.06 -25.57
C ARG A 531 10.27 -34.62 -26.90
N LYS A 532 10.67 -35.89 -26.85
CA LYS A 532 11.12 -36.55 -28.10
C LYS A 532 9.91 -36.77 -28.99
N PRO A 533 9.93 -36.26 -30.21
CA PRO A 533 8.81 -36.55 -31.10
C PRO A 533 8.81 -38.01 -31.46
N GLY A 534 7.63 -38.64 -31.37
CA GLY A 534 7.46 -40.00 -31.82
C GLY A 534 7.50 -40.10 -33.32
N TYR A 535 7.55 -41.32 -33.82
CA TYR A 535 7.54 -41.52 -35.27
C TYR A 535 6.28 -40.95 -35.91
N PHE A 536 5.19 -40.89 -35.16
CA PHE A 536 3.91 -40.42 -35.67
C PHE A 536 3.58 -39.02 -35.16
N SER A 537 4.58 -38.21 -34.84
CA SER A 537 4.35 -36.86 -34.35
C SER A 537 3.70 -35.96 -35.42
N PHE A 538 3.82 -36.31 -36.69
CA PHE A 538 3.16 -35.55 -37.76
C PHE A 538 1.64 -35.69 -37.68
N LEU A 539 1.12 -36.66 -36.94
CA LEU A 539 -0.33 -36.84 -36.73
C LEU A 539 -0.84 -36.03 -35.53
N ASP A 540 0.04 -35.37 -34.77
CA ASP A 540 -0.35 -34.63 -33.55
C ASP A 540 -1.31 -33.45 -33.77
N PRO A 541 -1.37 -32.77 -34.95
CA PRO A 541 -2.31 -31.66 -35.09
C PRO A 541 -3.77 -32.04 -34.86
N PHE A 542 -4.12 -33.30 -35.10
CA PHE A 542 -5.49 -33.79 -34.82
C PHE A 542 -5.45 -34.88 -33.80
N SER A 543 -6.51 -34.94 -32.97
CA SER A 543 -6.64 -36.02 -32.03
C SER A 543 -6.88 -37.35 -32.74
N PRO A 544 -6.62 -38.51 -32.11
CA PRO A 544 -6.90 -39.80 -32.74
C PRO A 544 -8.36 -39.96 -33.17
N ALA A 545 -9.30 -39.37 -32.39
CA ALA A 545 -10.70 -39.43 -32.75
C ALA A 545 -10.98 -38.68 -34.06
N VAL A 546 -10.34 -37.54 -34.25
CA VAL A 546 -10.49 -36.75 -35.48
C VAL A 546 -9.93 -37.54 -36.68
N TRP A 547 -8.77 -38.15 -36.52
CA TRP A 547 -8.21 -38.97 -37.59
C TRP A 547 -9.11 -40.13 -37.95
N LEU A 548 -9.72 -40.80 -36.94
CA LEU A 548 -10.65 -41.85 -37.18
C LEU A 548 -11.89 -41.37 -37.95
N PHE A 549 -12.44 -40.22 -37.54
CA PHE A 549 -13.59 -39.68 -38.24
C PHE A 549 -13.24 -39.21 -39.66
N MET A 550 -11.99 -38.73 -39.85
CA MET A 550 -11.54 -38.39 -41.21
C MET A 550 -11.46 -39.65 -42.09
N LEU A 551 -10.99 -40.77 -41.54
CA LEU A 551 -10.95 -42.03 -42.28
C LEU A 551 -12.37 -42.47 -42.61
N LEU A 552 -13.29 -42.41 -41.65
CA LEU A 552 -14.69 -42.78 -41.87
C LEU A 552 -15.33 -41.90 -42.92
N ALA A 553 -15.03 -40.59 -42.88
CA ALA A 553 -15.56 -39.63 -43.87
C ALA A 553 -15.00 -39.92 -45.27
N TYR A 554 -13.74 -40.30 -45.33
CA TYR A 554 -13.13 -40.66 -46.61
C TYR A 554 -13.81 -41.92 -47.19
N LEU A 555 -14.02 -42.91 -46.35
CA LEU A 555 -14.69 -44.14 -46.82
C LEU A 555 -16.13 -43.83 -47.23
N ALA A 556 -16.82 -43.00 -46.48
CA ALA A 556 -18.21 -42.62 -46.81
C ALA A 556 -18.28 -41.85 -48.12
N VAL A 557 -17.38 -40.91 -48.36
CA VAL A 557 -17.34 -40.14 -49.59
C VAL A 557 -17.02 -41.07 -50.78
N SER A 558 -16.07 -42.00 -50.58
CA SER A 558 -15.72 -42.96 -51.61
C SER A 558 -16.90 -43.84 -51.98
N CYS A 559 -17.62 -44.31 -50.98
CA CYS A 559 -18.80 -45.15 -51.24
C CYS A 559 -19.91 -44.37 -51.92
N VAL A 560 -20.16 -43.16 -51.47
CA VAL A 560 -21.18 -42.30 -52.07
C VAL A 560 -20.82 -41.99 -53.53
N LEU A 561 -19.55 -41.70 -53.78
CA LEU A 561 -19.09 -41.38 -55.12
C LEU A 561 -19.26 -42.64 -56.06
N PHE A 562 -18.89 -43.81 -55.53
CA PHE A 562 -19.05 -45.05 -56.29
C PHE A 562 -20.51 -45.30 -56.59
N LEU A 563 -21.40 -45.15 -55.59
CA LEU A 563 -22.82 -45.41 -55.79
C LEU A 563 -23.43 -44.38 -56.77
N ALA A 564 -23.06 -43.10 -56.58
CA ALA A 564 -23.59 -42.04 -57.44
C ALA A 564 -23.14 -42.24 -58.92
N ALA A 565 -21.89 -42.64 -59.08
CA ALA A 565 -21.36 -42.87 -60.42
C ALA A 565 -22.02 -44.09 -61.08
N ARG A 566 -22.29 -45.13 -60.27
CA ARG A 566 -22.94 -46.35 -60.79
C ARG A 566 -24.41 -46.12 -61.16
N LEU A 567 -25.06 -45.23 -60.39
CA LEU A 567 -26.48 -44.92 -60.64
C LEU A 567 -26.71 -43.87 -61.71
N SER A 568 -25.71 -43.07 -62.00
CA SER A 568 -25.83 -42.01 -62.99
C SER A 568 -25.58 -42.51 -64.39
N PRO A 569 -26.50 -42.32 -65.34
CA PRO A 569 -26.22 -42.79 -66.71
C PRO A 569 -25.15 -41.96 -67.42
N TYR A 570 -24.89 -40.73 -66.99
CA TYR A 570 -23.88 -39.87 -67.61
C TYR A 570 -22.45 -40.35 -67.33
N GLU A 571 -22.26 -41.11 -66.27
CA GLU A 571 -20.91 -41.59 -65.91
C GLU A 571 -20.52 -42.83 -66.70
N TRP A 572 -21.45 -43.49 -67.33
CA TRP A 572 -21.15 -44.60 -68.17
C TRP A 572 -20.77 -44.10 -69.55
N TYR A 573 -19.75 -44.70 -70.13
CA TYR A 573 -19.28 -44.27 -71.42
C TYR A 573 -19.00 -45.49 -72.31
N ASN A 574 -18.94 -45.22 -73.57
CA ASN A 574 -18.66 -46.24 -74.57
C ASN A 574 -17.17 -46.17 -74.91
N PRO A 575 -16.34 -47.11 -74.45
CA PRO A 575 -14.90 -47.05 -74.71
C PRO A 575 -14.60 -47.24 -76.19
N HIS A 576 -13.41 -46.78 -76.58
CA HIS A 576 -12.94 -47.01 -77.93
C HIS A 576 -12.97 -48.48 -78.26
N PRO A 577 -13.33 -48.90 -79.45
CA PRO A 577 -13.43 -50.35 -79.82
C PRO A 577 -12.15 -51.10 -79.53
N CYS A 578 -10.98 -50.54 -79.65
CA CYS A 578 -9.71 -51.21 -79.40
C CYS A 578 -9.52 -51.60 -77.96
N LEU A 579 -10.18 -50.91 -77.04
CA LEU A 579 -10.03 -51.10 -75.58
C LEU A 579 -11.16 -51.90 -74.99
N ARG A 580 -12.18 -52.28 -75.81
CA ARG A 580 -13.33 -52.98 -75.33
C ARG A 580 -13.04 -54.50 -75.24
N ALA A 581 -13.40 -55.10 -74.13
CA ALA A 581 -13.38 -56.52 -74.06
C ALA A 581 -14.61 -57.10 -74.73
N ARG A 582 -15.79 -56.44 -74.70
CA ARG A 582 -17.04 -56.89 -75.38
C ARG A 582 -17.71 -55.67 -76.02
N PRO A 583 -18.34 -55.82 -77.20
CA PRO A 583 -18.88 -54.65 -77.95
C PRO A 583 -20.04 -53.97 -77.33
N HIS A 584 -20.78 -54.61 -76.43
CA HIS A 584 -22.02 -54.05 -75.87
C HIS A 584 -21.92 -53.59 -74.46
N ILE A 585 -20.73 -53.63 -73.86
CA ILE A 585 -20.55 -53.30 -72.46
C ILE A 585 -20.06 -51.83 -72.34
N LEU A 586 -20.83 -51.01 -71.64
CA LEU A 586 -20.42 -49.72 -71.28
C LEU A 586 -19.52 -49.74 -70.04
N GLU A 587 -18.56 -48.93 -69.99
CA GLU A 587 -17.61 -48.86 -68.89
C GLU A 587 -17.86 -47.61 -68.04
N ASN A 588 -17.66 -47.81 -66.77
CA ASN A 588 -17.72 -46.70 -65.79
C ASN A 588 -16.33 -46.48 -65.25
N GLN A 589 -15.82 -45.28 -65.37
CA GLN A 589 -14.47 -44.97 -64.93
C GLN A 589 -14.34 -45.00 -63.39
N TYR A 590 -15.47 -44.92 -62.67
CA TYR A 590 -15.46 -44.97 -61.23
C TYR A 590 -15.71 -46.37 -60.74
N THR A 591 -14.69 -47.20 -60.87
CA THR A 591 -14.68 -48.50 -60.19
C THR A 591 -14.46 -48.26 -58.70
N LEU A 592 -14.63 -49.32 -57.87
CA LEU A 592 -14.42 -49.16 -56.44
C LEU A 592 -13.02 -48.68 -56.14
N GLY A 593 -12.00 -49.19 -56.83
CA GLY A 593 -10.64 -48.74 -56.64
C GLY A 593 -10.44 -47.29 -57.03
N ASN A 594 -11.00 -46.90 -58.20
CA ASN A 594 -10.89 -45.51 -58.61
C ASN A 594 -11.69 -44.57 -57.70
N SER A 595 -12.82 -45.00 -57.20
CA SER A 595 -13.62 -44.24 -56.26
C SER A 595 -12.89 -44.03 -54.94
N LEU A 596 -12.11 -45.01 -54.47
CA LEU A 596 -11.27 -44.88 -53.31
C LEU A 596 -10.06 -43.99 -53.59
N TRP A 597 -9.54 -44.03 -54.79
CA TRP A 597 -8.36 -43.22 -55.15
C TRP A 597 -8.67 -41.74 -55.36
N PHE A 598 -9.86 -41.41 -55.83
CA PHE A 598 -10.22 -40.03 -56.14
C PHE A 598 -10.14 -39.11 -54.91
N PRO A 599 -10.76 -39.47 -53.73
CA PRO A 599 -10.60 -38.62 -52.57
C PRO A 599 -9.16 -38.56 -52.05
N VAL A 600 -8.34 -39.62 -52.23
CA VAL A 600 -6.94 -39.59 -51.86
C VAL A 600 -6.21 -38.55 -52.68
N GLY A 601 -6.45 -38.48 -53.98
CA GLY A 601 -5.86 -37.47 -54.84
C GLY A 601 -6.25 -36.06 -54.44
N GLY A 602 -7.53 -35.86 -54.06
CA GLY A 602 -7.99 -34.58 -53.61
C GLY A 602 -7.37 -34.21 -52.24
N PHE A 603 -7.25 -35.18 -51.34
CA PHE A 603 -6.62 -34.94 -50.05
C PHE A 603 -5.16 -34.53 -50.16
N MET A 604 -4.44 -35.18 -51.13
CA MET A 604 -3.04 -34.87 -51.35
C MET A 604 -2.86 -33.60 -52.24
N GLN A 605 -3.95 -33.03 -52.69
CA GLN A 605 -3.95 -31.83 -53.55
C GLN A 605 -3.33 -32.07 -54.91
N GLN A 606 -3.28 -33.33 -55.34
CA GLN A 606 -2.73 -33.67 -56.66
C GLN A 606 -3.81 -33.80 -57.70
N GLY A 607 -5.06 -33.94 -57.29
CA GLY A 607 -6.15 -34.13 -58.22
C GLY A 607 -6.17 -35.57 -58.80
N SER A 608 -7.00 -35.77 -59.80
CA SER A 608 -7.18 -37.07 -60.42
C SER A 608 -7.38 -36.90 -61.91
N GLU A 609 -6.88 -37.83 -62.68
CA GLU A 609 -7.11 -37.86 -64.12
C GLU A 609 -8.57 -38.15 -64.43
N ILE A 610 -9.23 -38.86 -63.53
CA ILE A 610 -10.65 -39.25 -63.68
C ILE A 610 -11.51 -38.15 -63.08
N MET A 611 -12.25 -37.46 -63.93
CA MET A 611 -13.10 -36.32 -63.52
C MET A 611 -14.57 -36.74 -63.68
N PRO A 612 -15.44 -36.36 -62.71
CA PRO A 612 -16.86 -36.69 -62.82
C PRO A 612 -17.51 -35.94 -63.99
N ARG A 613 -18.46 -36.58 -64.65
CA ARG A 613 -19.20 -36.02 -65.75
C ARG A 613 -20.62 -35.63 -65.37
N ALA A 614 -21.27 -36.43 -64.55
CA ALA A 614 -22.65 -36.20 -64.15
C ALA A 614 -22.73 -35.14 -63.08
N LEU A 615 -23.84 -34.41 -63.02
CA LEU A 615 -24.07 -33.39 -62.02
C LEU A 615 -24.05 -33.98 -60.61
N SER A 616 -24.63 -35.16 -60.40
CA SER A 616 -24.66 -35.82 -59.12
C SER A 616 -23.25 -36.14 -58.61
N THR A 617 -22.41 -36.74 -59.48
CA THR A 617 -21.02 -37.03 -59.07
C THR A 617 -20.19 -35.75 -58.95
N ARG A 618 -20.48 -34.73 -59.72
CA ARG A 618 -19.81 -33.44 -59.57
C ARG A 618 -20.18 -32.80 -58.25
N CYS A 619 -21.42 -32.94 -57.80
CA CYS A 619 -21.82 -32.43 -56.48
C CYS A 619 -21.07 -33.17 -55.38
N VAL A 620 -20.97 -34.50 -55.49
CA VAL A 620 -20.25 -35.29 -54.47
C VAL A 620 -18.76 -34.90 -54.50
N SER A 621 -18.17 -34.77 -55.66
CA SER A 621 -16.75 -34.41 -55.70
C SER A 621 -16.52 -32.98 -55.25
N GLY A 622 -17.45 -32.11 -55.48
CA GLY A 622 -17.38 -30.76 -54.94
C GLY A 622 -17.36 -30.70 -53.43
N VAL A 623 -18.23 -31.51 -52.89
CA VAL A 623 -18.26 -31.57 -51.41
C VAL A 623 -16.97 -32.15 -50.85
N UNK A 624 -16.49 -33.02 -51.46
CA UNK A 624 -15.26 -33.69 -51.06
C UNK A 624 -14.03 -32.81 -51.17
N UNK A 625 -14.11 -32.03 -52.13
CA UNK A 625 -13.10 -31.10 -52.38
C UNK A 625 -13.07 -30.04 -51.31
N UNK A 626 -14.16 -29.70 -50.98
CA UNK A 626 -14.36 -28.71 -49.97
C UNK A 626 -13.96 -29.20 -48.60
N UNK A 627 -14.19 -30.37 -48.39
CA UNK A 627 -13.83 -31.06 -47.16
C UNK A 627 -12.34 -31.29 -47.08
N UNK A 628 -11.85 -31.60 -48.09
CA UNK A 628 -10.46 -31.82 -48.22
C UNK A 628 -9.67 -30.57 -48.08
N UNK A 629 -10.19 -29.56 -48.56
CA UNK A 629 -9.61 -28.28 -48.50
C UNK A 629 -9.68 -27.73 -47.10
N UNK A 630 -10.69 -27.96 -46.53
CA UNK A 630 -10.89 -27.61 -45.14
C UNK A 630 -10.00 -28.42 -44.22
N UNK A 631 -9.88 -29.58 -44.52
CA UNK A 631 -9.08 -30.48 -43.77
C UNK A 631 -7.59 -30.23 -43.95
N UNK A 632 -7.28 -29.95 -45.07
CA UNK A 632 -5.93 -29.61 -45.39
C UNK A 632 -5.51 -28.29 -44.82
N UNK A 633 -6.33 -27.46 -44.78
CA UNK A 633 -6.12 -26.19 -44.23
C UNK A 633 -6.06 -26.22 -42.75
N UNK A 634 -6.83 -26.91 -42.21
CA UNK A 634 -6.82 -27.17 -40.81
C UNK A 634 -5.57 -27.94 -40.40
N UNK A 635 -5.22 -28.77 -41.17
CA UNK A 635 -4.04 -29.53 -40.94
C UNK A 635 -2.80 -28.67 -40.98
N UNK A 636 -2.82 -27.88 -41.80
CA UNK A 636 -1.74 -26.98 -41.97
C UNK A 636 -1.67 -25.98 -40.85
N UNK A 637 -2.69 -25.57 -40.51
CA UNK A 637 -2.82 -24.64 -39.44
C UNK A 637 -2.51 -25.27 -38.10
N UNK A 638 -2.91 -26.33 -37.94
CA UNK A 638 -2.70 -27.11 -36.76
C UNK A 638 -1.24 -27.53 -36.70
N UNK A 639 -0.73 -27.77 -37.75
CA UNK A 639 0.64 -28.11 -37.78
C UNK A 639 1.52 -26.94 -37.41
N UNK A 640 1.15 -25.91 -37.77
CA UNK A 640 1.80 -24.73 -37.42
C UNK A 640 1.60 -24.38 -35.94
N UNK A 641 0.51 -24.57 -35.52
CA UNK A 641 0.17 -24.40 -34.14
C UNK A 641 0.86 -25.43 -33.27
N UNK A 642 0.91 -26.50 -33.72
CA UNK A 642 1.54 -27.59 -33.04
C UNK A 642 3.05 -27.37 -32.91
N UNK A 643 3.49 -26.84 -33.84
CA UNK A 643 4.87 -26.53 -33.81
C UNK A 643 5.17 -25.42 -32.84
N UNK A 644 4.37 -24.60 -32.69
CA UNK A 644 4.45 -23.54 -31.80
C UNK A 644 4.05 -23.93 -30.40
N UNK A 645 3.17 -24.72 -30.32
CA UNK A 645 2.66 -25.30 -29.12
C UNK A 645 3.53 -26.40 -28.56
N UNK A 646 4.21 -26.95 -29.30
CA UNK A 646 5.06 -27.95 -28.85
C UNK A 646 6.02 -27.49 -27.78
N UNK A 647 6.33 -26.46 -27.79
CA UNK A 647 7.10 -25.85 -26.78
C UNK A 647 6.31 -25.61 -25.51
N UNK A 648 5.23 -25.55 -25.62
CA UNK A 648 4.32 -25.31 -24.55
C UNK A 648 3.77 -26.66 -24.03
N UNK A 649 3.87 -27.50 -24.60
CA UNK A 649 3.32 -28.73 -24.20
C UNK A 649 4.00 -29.27 -22.99
N UNK A 650 4.13 -28.75 -22.18
CA UNK A 650 4.54 -29.21 -20.96
C UNK A 650 3.45 -30.04 -20.37
N UNK A 651 3.80 -31.06 -19.95
CA UNK A 651 2.95 -32.03 -19.42
C UNK A 651 2.41 -31.62 -18.07
N UNK A 652 2.90 -30.88 -17.56
CA UNK A 652 2.35 -30.49 -16.30
C UNK A 652 2.29 -28.96 -16.24
N UNK A 653 1.89 -28.52 -17.00
CA UNK A 653 1.65 -27.13 -17.15
C UNK A 653 1.15 -26.43 -15.96
N UNK A 654 0.71 -26.92 -15.23
CA UNK A 654 0.12 -26.44 -13.97
C UNK A 654 0.24 -27.52 -12.94
N UNK A 655 0.02 -27.14 -11.92
CA UNK A 655 -0.07 -28.02 -10.80
C UNK A 655 -1.14 -29.04 -10.92
N UNK A 656 -2.02 -28.69 -11.59
CA UNK A 656 -3.12 -29.59 -11.85
C UNK A 656 -2.66 -30.78 -12.65
N UNK A 657 -1.92 -30.57 -13.33
CA UNK A 657 -1.40 -31.63 -14.12
C UNK A 657 -0.56 -32.55 -13.31
N UNK A 658 0.01 -32.09 -12.53
CA UNK A 658 0.80 -32.86 -11.65
C UNK A 658 -0.02 -33.84 -10.80
N UNK A 659 -0.90 -33.50 -10.50
CA UNK A 659 -1.83 -34.29 -9.75
C UNK A 659 -2.52 -35.32 -10.62
N UNK A 660 -2.71 -35.00 -11.62
CA UNK A 660 -3.36 -35.89 -12.57
C UNK A 660 -2.35 -36.80 -13.24
N UNK A 661 -1.31 -36.34 -13.27
CA UNK A 661 -0.36 -37.19 -13.91
C UNK A 661 0.28 -38.07 -12.88
N UNK A 662 0.43 -39.04 -13.06
CA UNK A 662 0.99 -40.03 -12.25
C UNK A 662 2.49 -40.13 -12.39
N UNK A 663 3.00 -39.49 -13.16
CA UNK A 663 4.35 -39.62 -13.42
C UNK A 663 5.29 -38.94 -12.46
N UNK A 664 5.15 -38.08 -12.22
CA UNK A 664 6.11 -37.36 -11.46
C UNK A 664 5.64 -37.28 -10.04
N UNK A 665 6.37 -37.47 -9.43
CA UNK A 665 6.05 -37.38 -8.04
C UNK A 665 6.75 -36.14 -7.54
N UNK A 666 6.21 -35.58 -6.90
CA UNK A 666 6.67 -34.35 -6.43
C UNK A 666 7.17 -34.52 -5.04
N UNK A 667 8.05 -34.11 -4.79
CA UNK A 667 8.55 -34.27 -3.48
C UNK A 667 9.06 -32.99 -2.96
N UNK A 668 9.10 -33.04 -1.93
CA UNK A 668 9.57 -31.87 -1.18
C UNK A 668 10.62 -32.40 -0.23
N UNK A 669 11.24 -31.57 0.19
CA UNK A 669 12.15 -31.95 1.20
C UNK A 669 11.34 -32.11 2.44
N UNK A 670 11.68 -32.83 3.12
CA UNK A 670 10.90 -33.14 4.32
C UNK A 670 11.09 -31.99 5.32
N UNK A 671 10.57 -31.39 5.66
CA UNK A 671 10.61 -30.32 6.61
C UNK A 671 10.59 -28.98 5.95
N UNK A 672 10.27 -29.07 4.90
CA UNK A 672 10.18 -27.85 4.16
C UNK A 672 8.79 -27.23 4.23
N UNK A 673 8.71 -26.15 3.86
CA UNK A 673 7.46 -25.39 3.79
C UNK A 673 6.50 -25.83 2.71
N UNK A 674 6.98 -26.41 1.78
CA UNK A 674 6.16 -26.90 0.72
C UNK A 674 5.26 -27.99 1.19
N UNK A 675 5.70 -28.68 2.01
CA UNK A 675 4.91 -29.73 2.57
C UNK A 675 3.74 -29.16 3.35
N UNK A 676 3.95 -28.22 3.89
CA UNK A 676 2.88 -27.57 4.60
C UNK A 676 1.84 -26.95 3.66
N UNK A 677 2.28 -26.53 2.76
CA UNK A 677 1.37 -25.91 1.79
C UNK A 677 0.49 -26.93 1.10
N UNK A 678 0.98 -27.88 0.90
CA UNK A 678 0.28 -28.98 0.28
C UNK A 678 -0.60 -29.70 1.28
N UNK A 679 -0.31 -29.79 2.27
CA UNK A 679 -1.01 -30.43 3.32
C UNK A 679 -2.16 -29.67 3.88
N ASN A 680 -2.02 -28.44 4.07
CA ASN A 680 -3.07 -27.66 4.73
C ASN A 680 -3.99 -26.94 3.74
N SER A 681 -3.75 -27.04 2.48
CA SER A 681 -4.57 -26.35 1.47
C SER A 681 -5.94 -27.00 1.34
N ARG A 682 -6.96 -26.18 1.09
CA ARG A 682 -8.33 -26.64 0.85
C ARG A 682 -8.61 -26.93 -0.61
N TYR A 683 -7.68 -26.59 -1.50
CA TYR A 683 -7.86 -26.86 -2.94
C TYR A 683 -7.73 -28.35 -3.21
N GLN A 684 -8.64 -28.87 -4.03
CA GLN A 684 -8.67 -30.29 -4.34
C GLN A 684 -7.40 -30.78 -5.04
N THR A 685 -6.83 -29.92 -5.89
CA THR A 685 -5.61 -30.27 -6.61
C THR A 685 -4.45 -30.50 -5.64
N TYR A 686 -4.28 -29.60 -4.68
CA TYR A 686 -3.19 -29.73 -3.71
C TYR A 686 -3.42 -30.91 -2.76
N GLN A 687 -4.68 -31.19 -2.41
CA GLN A 687 -5.00 -32.33 -1.57
C GLN A 687 -4.71 -33.65 -2.30
N ARG A 688 -5.04 -33.75 -3.60
CA ARG A 688 -4.72 -34.93 -4.39
C ARG A 688 -3.21 -35.13 -4.52
N MET A 689 -2.47 -34.02 -4.72
CA MET A 689 -1.02 -34.10 -4.78
C MET A 689 -0.44 -34.63 -3.47
N TRP A 690 -0.93 -34.12 -2.35
CA TRP A 690 -0.43 -34.53 -1.04
C TRP A 690 -0.76 -35.98 -0.74
N ASN A 691 -1.99 -36.42 -1.04
CA ASN A 691 -2.38 -37.81 -0.85
C ASN A 691 -1.56 -38.75 -1.72
N TYR A 692 -1.28 -38.38 -2.96
CA TYR A 692 -0.45 -39.16 -3.85
C TYR A 692 0.97 -39.27 -3.30
N MET A 693 1.52 -38.17 -2.84
CA MET A 693 2.88 -38.17 -2.32
C MET A 693 3.02 -39.03 -1.06
N GLN A 694 2.00 -38.99 -0.18
CA GLN A 694 2.03 -39.80 1.03
C GLN A 694 1.85 -41.27 0.77
N SER A 695 1.01 -41.64 -0.20
CA SER A 695 0.66 -43.03 -0.45
C SER A 695 1.65 -43.79 -1.34
N LYS A 696 2.51 -43.07 -2.05
CA LYS A 696 3.41 -43.68 -3.00
C LYS A 696 4.57 -44.40 -2.31
N GLN A 697 4.83 -45.61 -2.76
CA GLN A 697 5.99 -46.42 -2.32
C GLN A 697 6.81 -46.78 -3.55
N PRO A 698 8.13 -46.63 -3.55
CA PRO A 698 8.95 -46.03 -2.47
C PRO A 698 8.69 -44.55 -2.29
N SER A 699 9.13 -44.02 -1.14
CA SER A 699 8.86 -42.64 -0.77
C SER A 699 9.33 -41.65 -1.84
N VAL A 700 8.48 -40.67 -2.15
CA VAL A 700 8.85 -39.60 -3.11
C VAL A 700 9.57 -38.47 -2.42
N PHE A 701 9.61 -38.43 -1.08
CA PHE A 701 10.30 -37.36 -0.35
C PHE A 701 11.80 -37.62 -0.38
N VAL A 702 12.54 -36.49 -0.52
CA VAL A 702 14.00 -36.55 -0.56
C VAL A 702 14.55 -35.83 0.68
N LYS A 703 15.79 -36.15 1.04
CA LYS A 703 16.42 -35.61 2.22
C LYS A 703 17.17 -34.31 1.95
N SER A 704 17.56 -34.07 0.71
CA SER A 704 18.32 -32.87 0.37
C SER A 704 17.95 -32.38 -1.02
N THR A 705 18.25 -31.11 -1.29
CA THR A 705 18.02 -30.51 -2.59
C THR A 705 18.83 -31.22 -3.67
N GLU A 706 20.07 -31.60 -3.35
CA GLU A 706 20.95 -32.27 -4.29
C GLU A 706 20.41 -33.62 -4.70
N GLU A 707 19.88 -34.38 -3.74
CA GLU A 707 19.25 -35.68 -4.05
C GLU A 707 18.02 -35.48 -4.93
N GLY A 708 17.22 -34.44 -4.66
CA GLY A 708 16.05 -34.14 -5.48
C GLY A 708 16.42 -33.80 -6.92
N ILE A 709 17.46 -32.99 -7.10
CA ILE A 709 17.93 -32.61 -8.42
C ILE A 709 18.44 -33.87 -9.18
N ALA A 710 19.18 -34.73 -8.48
CA ALA A 710 19.68 -35.95 -9.09
C ALA A 710 18.53 -36.87 -9.55
N ARG A 711 17.47 -36.99 -8.75
CA ARG A 711 16.31 -37.77 -9.13
C ARG A 711 15.57 -37.19 -10.34
N VAL A 712 15.49 -35.86 -10.40
CA VAL A 712 14.87 -35.18 -11.55
C VAL A 712 15.64 -35.49 -12.83
N LEU A 713 16.99 -35.46 -12.75
CA LEU A 713 17.81 -35.70 -13.93
C LEU A 713 17.80 -37.17 -14.39
N ASN A 714 17.64 -38.09 -13.45
CA ASN A 714 17.81 -39.51 -13.74
C ASN A 714 16.51 -40.31 -13.87
N SER A 715 15.37 -39.71 -13.52
CA SER A 715 14.09 -40.42 -13.57
C SER A 715 12.95 -39.46 -13.85
N ARG A 716 11.76 -39.99 -14.01
CA ARG A 716 10.54 -39.21 -14.21
C ARG A 716 10.08 -38.66 -12.85
N TYR A 717 10.60 -37.50 -12.49
CA TYR A 717 10.39 -36.96 -11.19
C TYR A 717 10.30 -35.41 -11.34
N ALA A 718 9.28 -34.83 -10.74
CA ALA A 718 9.16 -33.38 -10.65
C ALA A 718 9.42 -32.97 -9.20
N PHE A 719 10.29 -32.02 -9.02
CA PHE A 719 10.74 -31.61 -7.69
C PHE A 719 10.12 -30.26 -7.34
N LEU A 720 9.43 -30.21 -6.22
CA LEU A 720 8.88 -28.96 -5.68
C LEU A 720 9.98 -28.26 -4.88
N LEU A 721 10.28 -27.04 -5.26
CA LEU A 721 11.42 -26.32 -4.70
C LEU A 721 11.06 -24.85 -4.62
N GLU A 722 11.69 -24.13 -3.71
CA GLU A 722 11.48 -22.69 -3.61
C GLU A 722 12.03 -22.00 -4.85
N SER A 723 11.38 -20.89 -5.26
CA SER A 723 11.64 -20.30 -6.56
C SER A 723 13.07 -19.79 -6.72
N THR A 724 13.67 -19.27 -5.64
CA THR A 724 15.05 -18.77 -5.71
C THR A 724 16.04 -19.92 -5.94
N MET A 725 15.87 -21.01 -5.22
CA MET A 725 16.73 -22.18 -5.40
C MET A 725 16.50 -22.84 -6.75
N ASN A 726 15.23 -22.86 -7.19
CA ASN A 726 14.87 -23.41 -8.50
C ASN A 726 15.58 -22.61 -9.61
N GLU A 727 15.55 -21.30 -9.54
CA GLU A 727 16.20 -20.45 -10.53
C GLU A 727 17.71 -20.63 -10.50
N TYR A 728 18.29 -20.73 -9.31
CA TYR A 728 19.73 -20.95 -9.18
C TYR A 728 20.16 -22.26 -9.86
N HIS A 729 19.46 -23.35 -9.59
CA HIS A 729 19.80 -24.64 -10.16
C HIS A 729 19.51 -24.71 -11.66
N ARG A 730 18.49 -24.00 -12.13
CA ARG A 730 18.22 -23.91 -13.56
C ARG A 730 19.34 -23.21 -14.31
N ARG A 731 19.93 -22.19 -13.68
CA ARG A 731 21.06 -21.48 -14.30
C ARG A 731 22.32 -22.33 -14.34
N LEU A 732 22.50 -23.20 -13.35
CA LEU A 732 23.65 -24.08 -13.33
C LEU A 732 23.52 -25.26 -14.28
N ASN A 733 22.32 -25.72 -14.56
CA ASN A 733 22.08 -26.92 -15.38
C ASN A 733 20.97 -26.62 -16.37
N CYS A 734 21.32 -26.63 -17.65
CA CYS A 734 20.37 -26.33 -18.71
C CYS A 734 19.35 -27.44 -18.97
N ASN A 735 19.57 -28.63 -18.38
CA ASN A 735 18.63 -29.73 -18.51
C ASN A 735 17.41 -29.60 -17.60
N LEU A 736 17.37 -28.57 -16.76
CA LEU A 736 16.29 -28.33 -15.83
C LEU A 736 15.40 -27.21 -16.35
N THR A 737 14.09 -27.33 -16.15
CA THR A 737 13.13 -26.33 -16.56
C THR A 737 12.04 -26.21 -15.50
N GLN A 738 11.42 -25.04 -15.45
CA GLN A 738 10.32 -24.76 -14.52
C GLN A 738 8.99 -25.08 -15.19
N ILE A 739 8.12 -25.80 -14.49
CA ILE A 739 6.78 -26.13 -14.96
C ILE A 739 5.78 -25.22 -14.25
N GLY A 740 5.03 -24.45 -15.04
CA GLY A 740 3.98 -23.59 -14.53
C GLY A 740 4.50 -22.40 -13.75
N GLY A 741 3.58 -21.75 -13.07
CA GLY A 741 3.88 -20.59 -12.25
C GLY A 741 4.10 -20.94 -10.79
N LEU A 742 4.14 -19.91 -9.95
CA LEU A 742 4.34 -20.08 -8.53
C LEU A 742 3.10 -20.70 -7.89
N LEU A 743 3.31 -21.71 -7.07
CA LEU A 743 2.22 -22.34 -6.34
C LEU A 743 1.82 -21.54 -5.11
N ASP A 744 2.73 -20.79 -4.56
CA ASP A 744 2.55 -20.07 -3.31
C ASP A 744 3.56 -18.91 -3.29
N THR A 745 3.31 -17.91 -2.47
CA THR A 745 4.26 -16.81 -2.30
C THR A 745 4.54 -16.62 -0.82
N LYS A 746 5.82 -16.69 -0.47
CA LYS A 746 6.30 -16.46 0.88
C LYS A 746 7.66 -15.79 0.78
N GLY A 747 8.14 -15.27 1.90
CA GLY A 747 9.43 -14.62 1.93
C GLY A 747 10.41 -15.32 2.85
N TYR A 748 11.69 -15.01 2.66
CA TYR A 748 12.73 -15.44 3.59
C TYR A 748 12.92 -14.35 4.64
N GLY A 749 13.29 -14.74 5.82
CA GLY A 749 13.52 -13.81 6.91
C GLY A 749 14.57 -14.30 7.87
N ILE A 750 15.00 -13.39 8.73
CA ILE A 750 15.93 -13.70 9.80
C ILE A 750 15.12 -14.02 11.05
N GLY A 751 15.36 -15.20 11.64
CA GLY A 751 14.66 -15.63 12.84
C GLY A 751 15.35 -15.15 14.10
N MET A 752 14.54 -14.72 15.07
CA MET A 752 15.03 -14.28 16.35
C MET A 752 14.15 -14.87 17.47
N PRO A 753 14.71 -15.12 18.66
CA PRO A 753 13.86 -15.52 19.78
C PRO A 753 12.91 -14.39 20.18
N LEU A 754 11.75 -14.77 20.74
CA LEU A 754 10.79 -13.80 21.25
C LEU A 754 11.31 -13.07 22.48
#